data_723fa2aace1eb85041a21f6d3c9d04de
#
_entry.id   723fa2aace1eb85041a21f6d3c9d04de
#
_cell.length_a   1.000
_cell.length_b   1.000
_cell.length_c   1.000
_cell.angle_alpha   90.00
_cell.angle_beta   90.00
_cell.angle_gamma   90.00
#
_symmetry.space_group_name_H-M   'P 1'
#
loop_
_entity.id
_entity.type
_entity.pdbx_description
1 polymer ?
#
loop_
_entity_poly.entity_id
_entity_poly.type
_entity_poly.pdbx_seq_one_letter_code
_entity_poly.pdbx_strand_id
1 'polypeptide(L)'
;MPVSVIVNSPLMSAVLHGMTDDKSLLAAADCLGIICRETKDVDDNLDTIQALLPRVLELRPRIQALVDEDDTEGFKAITKVFADAGESWVLIIARQPQHFRPLVECLLECCARDKERDVIGYTFSFWYELKQYLTLDHYMEARVQLLDVYAKLVDIMLKQLEYPYSDNPNELDLFDGDREQEEKFREFRHHMGDTLKDACEVMGVAACLSKVHDAIKLWQEKYGSQATQTAVPHWQALESPLFAMRAMGRMVDSQDSSVLPQIFPLLVQIPISNEKLRFAAIMVFGRYTEWTAAHPDFLQPQFQYIVSSFQTDSQEILRAAAQAFMYFCVDCKHLLSSQVIELQAFYDQILDKLPVSSKEEITEGVAYVVGVQKTEDLYKLLKLYCDPLVQRLMLKANIAIDNKTKLDLAGEFCLPLGRDQTTDKPLDHINLITFFIQHVVPYIPSNAENPAVKYWQEVFPVLSTILDNFISFVPICERICRSWRFMVISYRTAITPLLGPLANKLAEGFAQSKQGCFLWATSAILREFSEDREHVEDGITENIYVFFEAQATSVLRIMSDLLPADLPDVIEDFYRLLIDALLYYPTKLIPSPLFTSIFQAAISSLALEKQEPVSAALHYIRDLLTYGGTNPAGSGGDLGPAGQQLRQIVKQLLLTQGEALVKQTLAGMMITFPRDCFADGSGVLLGMFELLPAETATWVDRTVRMLPQGTITPAEADRLLAKIRDKLHASAADPANVRQIRVLLQDFTNTYRRRYVAPRDGLGQLEAARFHFEG
;
A
#
# COMPACT_ATOMS: atom_id res chain seq x y z
N MET A 1 27.70 2.24 36.52
CA MET A 1 27.71 1.42 37.76
C MET A 1 26.77 0.26 37.52
N PRO A 2 27.07 -0.97 37.84
CA PRO A 2 26.17 -2.10 37.66
C PRO A 2 24.85 -1.88 38.44
N VAL A 3 23.70 -2.25 37.81
CA VAL A 3 22.38 -2.05 38.42
C VAL A 3 22.24 -2.78 39.76
N SER A 4 22.80 -3.97 39.90
CA SER A 4 22.83 -4.73 41.14
C SER A 4 23.45 -3.96 42.32
N VAL A 5 24.44 -3.08 42.05
CA VAL A 5 25.04 -2.22 43.06
C VAL A 5 24.10 -1.08 43.44
N ILE A 6 23.39 -0.50 42.49
CA ILE A 6 22.41 0.57 42.72
C ILE A 6 21.25 0.05 43.58
N VAL A 7 20.69 -1.09 43.20
CA VAL A 7 19.54 -1.71 43.91
C VAL A 7 19.80 -2.02 45.36
N ASN A 8 21.05 -2.35 45.71
CA ASN A 8 21.48 -2.66 47.08
C ASN A 8 22.13 -1.47 47.82
N SER A 9 22.04 -0.24 47.26
CA SER A 9 22.64 0.96 47.79
C SER A 9 21.62 1.92 48.44
N PRO A 10 22.05 2.91 49.24
CA PRO A 10 21.20 3.98 49.74
C PRO A 10 20.54 4.81 48.64
N LEU A 11 21.09 4.80 47.40
CA LEU A 11 20.50 5.48 46.26
C LEU A 11 19.10 4.93 45.91
N MET A 12 18.95 3.62 45.98
CA MET A 12 17.64 3.00 45.76
C MET A 12 16.60 3.43 46.80
N SER A 13 17.02 3.52 48.08
CA SER A 13 16.15 4.01 49.14
C SER A 13 15.76 5.48 48.93
N ALA A 14 16.67 6.31 48.39
CA ALA A 14 16.36 7.69 48.05
C ALA A 14 15.36 7.79 46.88
N VAL A 15 15.51 6.95 45.82
CA VAL A 15 14.55 6.86 44.72
C VAL A 15 13.16 6.45 45.22
N LEU A 16 13.09 5.39 46.06
CA LEU A 16 11.81 4.94 46.62
C LEU A 16 11.17 5.98 47.55
N HIS A 17 11.97 6.71 48.33
CA HIS A 17 11.44 7.82 49.11
C HIS A 17 10.92 8.96 48.20
N GLY A 18 11.64 9.27 47.11
CA GLY A 18 11.17 10.23 46.09
C GLY A 18 9.86 9.84 45.45
N MET A 19 9.54 8.55 45.37
CA MET A 19 8.23 8.09 44.85
C MET A 19 7.05 8.39 45.82
N THR A 20 7.30 8.77 47.05
CA THR A 20 6.29 9.12 48.03
C THR A 20 6.11 10.63 48.22
N ASP A 21 6.98 11.45 47.64
CA ASP A 21 6.97 12.89 47.73
C ASP A 21 6.56 13.50 46.39
N ASP A 22 5.48 14.30 46.34
CA ASP A 22 4.90 14.85 45.12
C ASP A 22 5.88 15.71 44.33
N LYS A 23 6.85 16.38 44.96
CA LYS A 23 7.83 17.22 44.28
C LYS A 23 8.90 16.43 43.52
N SER A 24 9.20 15.23 43.99
CA SER A 24 10.25 14.37 43.43
C SER A 24 9.69 13.16 42.67
N LEU A 25 8.38 12.94 42.70
CA LEU A 25 7.72 11.78 42.11
C LEU A 25 8.10 11.53 40.65
N LEU A 26 8.02 12.54 39.80
CA LEU A 26 8.34 12.40 38.37
C LEU A 26 9.79 11.98 38.14
N ALA A 27 10.73 12.66 38.80
CA ALA A 27 12.15 12.36 38.66
C ALA A 27 12.49 10.97 39.25
N ALA A 28 11.88 10.60 40.36
CA ALA A 28 12.05 9.29 40.99
C ALA A 28 11.47 8.16 40.09
N ALA A 29 10.33 8.38 39.48
CA ALA A 29 9.71 7.45 38.54
C ALA A 29 10.59 7.23 37.30
N ASP A 30 11.13 8.30 36.71
CA ASP A 30 12.09 8.19 35.60
C ASP A 30 13.33 7.39 35.97
N CYS A 31 13.90 7.64 37.17
CA CYS A 31 15.04 6.87 37.69
C CYS A 31 14.68 5.39 37.83
N LEU A 32 13.55 5.07 38.44
CA LEU A 32 13.12 3.69 38.67
C LEU A 32 12.83 2.97 37.36
N GLY A 33 12.17 3.64 36.39
CA GLY A 33 11.94 3.10 35.05
C GLY A 33 13.24 2.79 34.32
N ILE A 34 14.26 3.68 34.39
CA ILE A 34 15.58 3.43 33.82
C ILE A 34 16.23 2.21 34.49
N ILE A 35 16.15 2.08 35.82
CA ILE A 35 16.70 0.94 36.56
C ILE A 35 16.04 -0.36 36.09
N CYS A 36 14.74 -0.37 35.89
CA CYS A 36 14.02 -1.55 35.34
C CYS A 36 14.49 -1.88 33.92
N ARG A 37 14.60 -0.89 33.03
CA ARG A 37 15.06 -1.09 31.64
C ARG A 37 16.49 -1.64 31.56
N GLU A 38 17.37 -1.23 32.42
CA GLU A 38 18.75 -1.75 32.50
C GLU A 38 18.84 -3.23 32.94
N THR A 39 17.73 -3.83 33.42
CA THR A 39 17.65 -5.26 33.76
C THR A 39 16.99 -6.10 32.64
N LYS A 40 16.89 -5.59 31.44
CA LYS A 40 16.23 -6.25 30.28
C LYS A 40 16.87 -7.61 29.92
N ASP A 41 18.19 -7.77 30.14
CA ASP A 41 18.83 -9.07 30.06
C ASP A 41 18.51 -9.87 31.33
N VAL A 42 17.39 -10.62 31.24
CA VAL A 42 16.79 -11.32 32.39
C VAL A 42 17.72 -12.37 32.97
N ASP A 43 18.46 -13.10 32.12
CA ASP A 43 19.31 -14.22 32.58
C ASP A 43 20.50 -13.70 33.36
N ASP A 44 21.05 -12.54 33.02
CA ASP A 44 22.16 -11.90 33.74
C ASP A 44 21.70 -11.11 34.99
N ASN A 45 20.42 -10.74 35.08
CA ASN A 45 19.90 -9.85 36.13
C ASN A 45 18.82 -10.49 37.02
N LEU A 46 18.67 -11.80 37.03
CA LEU A 46 17.59 -12.49 37.73
C LEU A 46 17.48 -12.10 39.23
N ASP A 47 18.57 -12.11 39.95
CA ASP A 47 18.60 -11.75 41.40
C ASP A 47 18.20 -10.27 41.61
N THR A 48 18.63 -9.41 40.69
CA THR A 48 18.31 -7.98 40.70
C THR A 48 16.82 -7.75 40.46
N ILE A 49 16.24 -8.45 39.48
CA ILE A 49 14.80 -8.40 39.17
C ILE A 49 13.97 -8.88 40.35
N GLN A 50 14.38 -9.99 41.00
CA GLN A 50 13.69 -10.52 42.17
C GLN A 50 13.73 -9.55 43.36
N ALA A 51 14.80 -8.77 43.49
CA ALA A 51 14.91 -7.74 44.52
C ALA A 51 14.12 -6.47 44.17
N LEU A 52 13.95 -6.15 42.89
CA LEU A 52 13.19 -4.98 42.41
C LEU A 52 11.68 -5.20 42.44
N LEU A 53 11.21 -6.39 42.11
CA LEU A 53 9.77 -6.68 41.98
C LEU A 53 8.93 -6.27 43.19
N PRO A 54 9.28 -6.65 44.44
CA PRO A 54 8.54 -6.22 45.63
C PRO A 54 8.45 -4.70 45.76
N ARG A 55 9.53 -4.00 45.46
CA ARG A 55 9.66 -2.54 45.56
C ARG A 55 8.81 -1.82 44.52
N VAL A 56 8.74 -2.36 43.30
CA VAL A 56 7.83 -1.87 42.27
C VAL A 56 6.36 -2.11 42.67
N LEU A 57 6.06 -3.28 43.25
CA LEU A 57 4.70 -3.60 43.71
C LEU A 57 4.23 -2.78 44.90
N GLU A 58 5.16 -2.23 45.74
CA GLU A 58 4.82 -1.29 46.81
C GLU A 58 4.17 0.02 46.28
N LEU A 59 4.32 0.32 44.98
CA LEU A 59 3.67 1.48 44.34
C LEU A 59 2.19 1.24 44.03
N ARG A 60 1.69 0.00 44.05
CA ARG A 60 0.31 -0.33 43.67
C ARG A 60 -0.77 0.50 44.41
N PRO A 61 -0.71 0.72 45.75
CA PRO A 61 -1.68 1.55 46.45
C PRO A 61 -1.72 3.01 46.01
N ARG A 62 -0.64 3.51 45.41
CA ARG A 62 -0.60 4.89 44.87
C ARG A 62 -1.43 5.05 43.63
N ILE A 63 -1.73 3.99 42.86
CA ILE A 63 -2.63 4.07 41.67
C ILE A 63 -3.96 4.70 42.06
N GLN A 64 -4.62 4.16 43.11
CA GLN A 64 -5.92 4.67 43.55
C GLN A 64 -5.81 6.09 44.15
N ALA A 65 -4.77 6.34 44.94
CA ALA A 65 -4.57 7.64 45.59
C ALA A 65 -4.43 8.77 44.55
N LEU A 66 -3.59 8.58 43.52
CA LEU A 66 -3.37 9.58 42.45
C LEU A 66 -4.62 9.81 41.61
N VAL A 67 -5.41 8.75 41.34
CA VAL A 67 -6.69 8.88 40.64
C VAL A 67 -7.72 9.63 41.48
N ASP A 68 -7.75 9.42 42.81
CA ASP A 68 -8.66 10.13 43.71
C ASP A 68 -8.27 11.60 43.94
N GLU A 69 -6.97 11.89 43.86
CA GLU A 69 -6.38 13.25 43.95
C GLU A 69 -6.41 14.02 42.64
N ASP A 70 -6.84 13.35 41.53
CA ASP A 70 -6.84 13.89 40.17
C ASP A 70 -5.44 14.30 39.66
N ASP A 71 -4.40 13.64 40.19
CA ASP A 71 -2.99 13.86 39.79
C ASP A 71 -2.66 13.01 38.54
N THR A 72 -2.98 13.55 37.37
CA THR A 72 -2.77 12.88 36.08
C THR A 72 -1.29 12.65 35.81
N GLU A 73 -0.40 13.60 36.13
CA GLU A 73 1.04 13.47 35.88
C GLU A 73 1.69 12.42 36.78
N GLY A 74 1.32 12.38 38.05
CA GLY A 74 1.74 11.34 38.96
C GLY A 74 1.26 9.95 38.54
N PHE A 75 0.04 9.86 38.07
CA PHE A 75 -0.52 8.61 37.55
C PHE A 75 0.19 8.12 36.28
N LYS A 76 0.49 9.02 35.32
CA LYS A 76 1.34 8.72 34.16
C LYS A 76 2.70 8.18 34.57
N ALA A 77 3.37 8.86 35.52
CA ALA A 77 4.69 8.49 35.95
C ALA A 77 4.74 7.08 36.58
N ILE A 78 3.79 6.74 37.45
CA ILE A 78 3.72 5.40 38.06
C ILE A 78 3.36 4.33 37.02
N THR A 79 2.42 4.60 36.13
CA THR A 79 2.07 3.65 35.05
C THR A 79 3.27 3.37 34.17
N LYS A 80 4.07 4.40 33.83
CA LYS A 80 5.30 4.22 33.06
C LYS A 80 6.32 3.33 33.77
N VAL A 81 6.47 3.41 35.10
CA VAL A 81 7.30 2.50 35.87
C VAL A 81 6.84 1.05 35.73
N PHE A 82 5.52 0.79 35.87
CA PHE A 82 4.98 -0.54 35.67
C PHE A 82 5.16 -1.04 34.24
N ALA A 83 4.98 -0.16 33.23
CA ALA A 83 5.19 -0.49 31.83
C ALA A 83 6.66 -0.83 31.54
N ASP A 84 7.61 0.04 31.97
CA ASP A 84 9.04 -0.20 31.84
C ASP A 84 9.49 -1.51 32.48
N ALA A 85 8.96 -1.82 33.68
CA ALA A 85 9.22 -3.08 34.37
C ALA A 85 8.61 -4.27 33.62
N GLY A 86 7.36 -4.17 33.21
CA GLY A 86 6.65 -5.21 32.46
C GLY A 86 7.33 -5.56 31.15
N GLU A 87 7.66 -4.56 30.34
CA GLU A 87 8.34 -4.72 29.05
C GLU A 87 9.76 -5.32 29.23
N SER A 88 10.49 -4.86 30.22
CA SER A 88 11.85 -5.36 30.46
C SER A 88 11.86 -6.79 30.98
N TRP A 89 10.83 -7.20 31.73
CA TRP A 89 10.72 -8.50 32.37
C TRP A 89 9.76 -9.46 31.70
N VAL A 90 9.31 -9.16 30.49
CA VAL A 90 8.29 -9.96 29.76
C VAL A 90 8.69 -11.44 29.64
N LEU A 91 9.97 -11.73 29.41
CA LEU A 91 10.49 -13.11 29.34
C LEU A 91 10.34 -13.86 30.64
N ILE A 92 10.68 -13.23 31.79
CA ILE A 92 10.55 -13.89 33.10
C ILE A 92 9.08 -13.97 33.54
N ILE A 93 8.25 -13.01 33.14
CA ILE A 93 6.77 -13.10 33.31
C ILE A 93 6.24 -14.36 32.63
N ALA A 94 6.68 -14.64 31.40
CA ALA A 94 6.29 -15.86 30.68
C ALA A 94 6.89 -17.14 31.32
N ARG A 95 8.08 -17.09 31.90
CA ARG A 95 8.72 -18.24 32.61
C ARG A 95 8.12 -18.51 33.98
N GLN A 96 7.71 -17.49 34.72
CA GLN A 96 7.22 -17.55 36.10
C GLN A 96 5.92 -16.73 36.29
N PRO A 97 4.85 -17.05 35.54
CA PRO A 97 3.67 -16.21 35.48
C PRO A 97 2.98 -15.97 36.81
N GLN A 98 2.97 -16.97 37.72
CA GLN A 98 2.34 -16.82 39.04
C GLN A 98 3.09 -15.81 39.93
N HIS A 99 4.42 -15.80 39.86
CA HIS A 99 5.22 -14.90 40.67
C HIS A 99 5.14 -13.45 40.23
N PHE A 100 5.05 -13.23 38.88
CA PHE A 100 4.99 -11.90 38.27
C PHE A 100 3.54 -11.42 37.98
N ARG A 101 2.53 -12.28 38.19
CA ARG A 101 1.13 -11.91 38.01
C ARG A 101 0.73 -10.60 38.70
N PRO A 102 1.17 -10.27 39.95
CA PRO A 102 0.85 -8.99 40.57
C PRO A 102 1.27 -7.76 39.74
N LEU A 103 2.41 -7.83 39.03
CA LEU A 103 2.86 -6.74 38.15
C LEU A 103 1.92 -6.60 36.93
N VAL A 104 1.54 -7.72 36.32
CA VAL A 104 0.57 -7.71 35.20
C VAL A 104 -0.79 -7.14 35.64
N GLU A 105 -1.21 -7.45 36.87
CA GLU A 105 -2.43 -6.89 37.46
C GLU A 105 -2.32 -5.40 37.76
N CYS A 106 -1.14 -4.87 38.12
CA CYS A 106 -0.93 -3.43 38.27
C CYS A 106 -1.14 -2.71 36.92
N LEU A 107 -0.60 -3.24 35.84
CA LEU A 107 -0.81 -2.69 34.49
C LEU A 107 -2.26 -2.73 34.07
N LEU A 108 -2.95 -3.85 34.36
CA LEU A 108 -4.37 -3.97 34.10
C LEU A 108 -5.20 -2.96 34.91
N GLU A 109 -4.83 -2.72 36.16
CA GLU A 109 -5.46 -1.73 37.06
C GLU A 109 -5.25 -0.30 36.53
N CYS A 110 -4.04 0.02 36.04
CA CYS A 110 -3.77 1.31 35.38
C CYS A 110 -4.69 1.50 34.16
N CYS A 111 -4.82 0.49 33.30
CA CYS A 111 -5.75 0.54 32.15
C CYS A 111 -7.20 0.78 32.59
N ALA A 112 -7.64 0.15 33.68
CA ALA A 112 -9.02 0.26 34.17
C ALA A 112 -9.34 1.60 34.82
N ARG A 113 -8.33 2.27 35.41
CA ARG A 113 -8.48 3.54 36.14
C ARG A 113 -8.29 4.78 35.28
N ASP A 114 -7.76 4.63 34.06
CA ASP A 114 -7.50 5.73 33.14
C ASP A 114 -8.82 6.34 32.64
N LYS A 115 -9.18 7.50 33.16
CA LYS A 115 -10.41 8.24 32.79
C LYS A 115 -10.20 9.09 31.54
N GLU A 116 -9.02 9.66 31.41
CA GLU A 116 -8.68 10.62 30.35
C GLU A 116 -8.08 9.94 29.11
N ARG A 117 -7.80 8.65 29.17
CA ARG A 117 -7.17 7.85 28.08
C ARG A 117 -5.76 8.27 27.73
N ASP A 118 -5.08 8.94 28.67
CA ASP A 118 -3.72 9.44 28.52
C ASP A 118 -2.66 8.41 28.96
N VAL A 119 -3.05 7.42 29.74
CA VAL A 119 -2.16 6.52 30.49
C VAL A 119 -2.11 5.13 29.86
N ILE A 120 -3.24 4.59 29.42
CA ILE A 120 -3.35 3.24 28.86
C ILE A 120 -2.41 3.02 27.68
N GLY A 121 -2.10 4.08 26.91
CA GLY A 121 -1.18 4.03 25.78
C GLY A 121 0.24 3.54 26.17
N TYR A 122 0.70 3.82 27.41
CA TYR A 122 1.99 3.34 27.89
C TYR A 122 2.05 1.80 28.07
N THR A 123 0.89 1.14 28.12
CA THR A 123 0.80 -0.30 28.33
C THR A 123 0.73 -1.13 27.04
N PHE A 124 0.50 -0.50 25.88
CA PHE A 124 0.28 -1.22 24.61
C PHE A 124 1.48 -2.08 24.20
N SER A 125 2.68 -1.55 24.34
CA SER A 125 3.91 -2.27 24.04
C SER A 125 4.07 -3.51 24.93
N PHE A 126 3.75 -3.39 26.23
CA PHE A 126 3.78 -4.51 27.15
C PHE A 126 2.82 -5.64 26.74
N TRP A 127 1.55 -5.33 26.41
CA TRP A 127 0.58 -6.34 26.00
C TRP A 127 1.00 -7.04 24.71
N TYR A 128 1.54 -6.28 23.75
CA TYR A 128 2.09 -6.81 22.51
C TYR A 128 3.28 -7.76 22.77
N GLU A 129 4.27 -7.33 23.54
CA GLU A 129 5.46 -8.14 23.84
C GLU A 129 5.10 -9.40 24.66
N LEU A 130 4.20 -9.29 25.63
CA LEU A 130 3.74 -10.44 26.40
C LEU A 130 3.03 -11.46 25.50
N LYS A 131 2.16 -11.01 24.60
CA LYS A 131 1.48 -11.86 23.63
C LYS A 131 2.47 -12.66 22.79
N GLN A 132 3.58 -12.07 22.34
CA GLN A 132 4.60 -12.76 21.55
C GLN A 132 5.13 -14.02 22.24
N TYR A 133 5.30 -13.97 23.56
CA TYR A 133 5.69 -15.16 24.32
C TYR A 133 4.54 -16.11 24.56
N LEU A 134 3.37 -15.63 24.97
CA LEU A 134 2.21 -16.47 25.32
C LEU A 134 1.66 -17.27 24.13
N THR A 135 1.94 -16.86 22.91
CA THR A 135 1.54 -17.60 21.69
C THR A 135 2.51 -18.71 21.30
N LEU A 136 3.69 -18.78 21.93
CA LEU A 136 4.65 -19.85 21.69
C LEU A 136 4.26 -21.12 22.48
N ASP A 137 4.39 -22.28 21.84
CA ASP A 137 4.07 -23.58 22.46
C ASP A 137 4.80 -23.80 23.78
N HIS A 138 6.03 -23.30 23.90
CA HIS A 138 6.84 -23.43 25.11
C HIS A 138 6.23 -22.75 26.34
N TYR A 139 5.38 -21.73 26.16
CA TYR A 139 4.76 -20.95 27.24
C TYR A 139 3.24 -21.17 27.37
N MET A 140 2.72 -22.31 26.90
CA MET A 140 1.29 -22.66 27.00
C MET A 140 0.75 -22.59 28.43
N GLU A 141 1.55 -23.00 29.42
CA GLU A 141 1.14 -22.91 30.84
C GLU A 141 0.96 -21.44 31.26
N ALA A 142 1.87 -20.57 30.91
CA ALA A 142 1.74 -19.14 31.20
C ALA A 142 0.54 -18.52 30.50
N ARG A 143 0.26 -18.91 29.26
CA ARG A 143 -0.92 -18.52 28.52
C ARG A 143 -2.20 -18.88 29.31
N VAL A 144 -2.34 -20.13 29.75
CA VAL A 144 -3.51 -20.59 30.52
C VAL A 144 -3.66 -19.80 31.82
N GLN A 145 -2.56 -19.54 32.53
CA GLN A 145 -2.57 -18.82 33.82
C GLN A 145 -2.91 -17.33 33.69
N LEU A 146 -2.76 -16.72 32.51
CA LEU A 146 -3.05 -15.30 32.25
C LEU A 146 -4.29 -15.07 31.40
N LEU A 147 -5.04 -16.12 31.00
CA LEU A 147 -6.26 -15.97 30.19
C LEU A 147 -7.31 -15.05 30.85
N ASP A 148 -7.48 -15.15 32.18
CA ASP A 148 -8.46 -14.31 32.90
C ASP A 148 -8.02 -12.83 32.93
N VAL A 149 -6.71 -12.56 32.91
CA VAL A 149 -6.16 -11.20 32.82
C VAL A 149 -6.48 -10.61 31.45
N TYR A 150 -6.25 -11.35 30.37
CA TYR A 150 -6.61 -10.91 29.02
C TYR A 150 -8.13 -10.76 28.83
N ALA A 151 -8.92 -11.64 29.48
CA ALA A 151 -10.38 -11.50 29.46
C ALA A 151 -10.85 -10.18 30.10
N LYS A 152 -10.25 -9.79 31.24
CA LYS A 152 -10.50 -8.50 31.89
C LYS A 152 -9.98 -7.33 31.05
N LEU A 153 -8.82 -7.49 30.40
CA LEU A 153 -8.27 -6.48 29.50
C LEU A 153 -9.25 -6.17 28.37
N VAL A 154 -9.84 -7.18 27.74
CA VAL A 154 -10.87 -6.98 26.69
C VAL A 154 -12.08 -6.22 27.24
N ASP A 155 -12.57 -6.54 28.44
CA ASP A 155 -13.69 -5.81 29.07
C ASP A 155 -13.34 -4.33 29.29
N ILE A 156 -12.11 -4.05 29.79
CA ILE A 156 -11.61 -2.69 29.98
C ILE A 156 -11.52 -1.96 28.64
N MET A 157 -10.98 -2.62 27.62
CA MET A 157 -10.84 -2.02 26.29
C MET A 157 -12.18 -1.67 25.67
N LEU A 158 -13.19 -2.54 25.78
CA LEU A 158 -14.56 -2.23 25.33
C LEU A 158 -15.08 -0.96 26.00
N LYS A 159 -14.79 -0.75 27.29
CA LYS A 159 -15.20 0.45 28.00
C LYS A 159 -14.41 1.69 27.55
N GLN A 160 -13.11 1.57 27.39
CA GLN A 160 -12.23 2.66 26.94
C GLN A 160 -12.50 3.10 25.50
N LEU A 161 -13.04 2.23 24.65
CA LEU A 161 -13.44 2.53 23.27
C LEU A 161 -14.72 3.38 23.17
N GLU A 162 -15.52 3.50 24.25
CA GLU A 162 -16.75 4.29 24.21
C GLU A 162 -16.47 5.77 23.88
N TYR A 163 -17.27 6.34 23.00
CA TYR A 163 -17.24 7.80 22.77
C TYR A 163 -17.55 8.56 24.04
N PRO A 164 -17.15 9.84 24.17
CA PRO A 164 -17.59 10.70 25.25
C PRO A 164 -19.12 10.74 25.34
N TYR A 165 -19.65 10.79 26.56
CA TYR A 165 -21.08 10.92 26.80
C TYR A 165 -21.49 12.38 26.71
N SER A 166 -22.64 12.63 26.09
CA SER A 166 -23.30 13.94 26.05
C SER A 166 -24.67 13.85 26.72
N ASP A 167 -25.13 14.93 27.32
CA ASP A 167 -26.48 15.05 27.85
C ASP A 167 -27.56 14.96 26.75
N ASN A 168 -27.19 15.31 25.51
CA ASN A 168 -28.02 15.13 24.33
C ASN A 168 -27.67 13.80 23.63
N PRO A 169 -28.56 12.79 23.64
CA PRO A 169 -28.30 11.49 23.02
C PRO A 169 -28.16 11.54 21.49
N ASN A 170 -28.54 12.65 20.86
CA ASN A 170 -28.42 12.87 19.42
C ASN A 170 -27.24 13.79 19.08
N GLU A 171 -26.39 14.16 20.05
CA GLU A 171 -25.19 14.97 19.79
C GLU A 171 -24.18 14.16 18.98
N LEU A 172 -23.74 14.74 17.87
CA LEU A 172 -22.73 14.16 16.98
C LEU A 172 -21.38 14.86 17.16
N ASP A 173 -21.37 16.11 17.60
CA ASP A 173 -20.14 16.87 17.92
C ASP A 173 -19.76 16.60 19.38
N LEU A 174 -19.07 15.48 19.60
CA LEU A 174 -18.68 14.99 20.93
C LEU A 174 -17.38 15.60 21.45
N PHE A 175 -16.75 16.48 20.67
CA PHE A 175 -15.47 17.11 20.98
C PHE A 175 -15.54 18.64 20.87
N ASP A 176 -16.73 19.24 20.91
CA ASP A 176 -16.98 20.68 20.84
C ASP A 176 -16.30 21.38 19.63
N GLY A 177 -16.21 20.66 18.49
CA GLY A 177 -15.56 21.12 17.28
C GLY A 177 -14.02 21.04 17.30
N ASP A 178 -13.42 20.51 18.37
CA ASP A 178 -11.98 20.30 18.47
C ASP A 178 -11.55 19.07 17.64
N ARG A 179 -11.09 19.34 16.41
CA ARG A 179 -10.63 18.30 15.48
C ARG A 179 -9.37 17.59 15.96
N GLU A 180 -8.52 18.23 16.73
CA GLU A 180 -7.30 17.61 17.24
C GLU A 180 -7.64 16.54 18.29
N GLN A 181 -8.57 16.83 19.19
CA GLN A 181 -9.06 15.83 20.15
C GLN A 181 -9.79 14.69 19.47
N GLU A 182 -10.62 14.96 18.45
CA GLU A 182 -11.28 13.92 17.68
C GLU A 182 -10.26 13.00 16.98
N GLU A 183 -9.22 13.56 16.38
CA GLU A 183 -8.17 12.79 15.71
C GLU A 183 -7.34 11.96 16.70
N LYS A 184 -6.95 12.55 17.84
CA LYS A 184 -6.28 11.81 18.93
C LYS A 184 -7.12 10.62 19.43
N PHE A 185 -8.43 10.84 19.60
CA PHE A 185 -9.32 9.75 20.01
C PHE A 185 -9.46 8.68 18.95
N ARG A 186 -9.49 9.04 17.67
CA ARG A 186 -9.48 8.09 16.54
C ARG A 186 -8.22 7.26 16.53
N GLU A 187 -7.04 7.89 16.65
CA GLU A 187 -5.74 7.21 16.71
C GLU A 187 -5.67 6.27 17.91
N PHE A 188 -6.09 6.73 19.08
CA PHE A 188 -6.21 5.91 20.27
C PHE A 188 -7.06 4.65 20.05
N ARG A 189 -8.23 4.78 19.41
CA ARG A 189 -9.10 3.63 19.09
C ARG A 189 -8.41 2.64 18.14
N HIS A 190 -7.58 3.11 17.21
CA HIS A 190 -6.82 2.21 16.34
C HIS A 190 -5.79 1.38 17.13
N HIS A 191 -5.04 1.98 18.01
CA HIS A 191 -4.11 1.25 18.90
C HIS A 191 -4.83 0.25 19.80
N MET A 192 -5.98 0.61 20.33
CA MET A 192 -6.83 -0.32 21.08
C MET A 192 -7.29 -1.49 20.22
N GLY A 193 -7.63 -1.23 18.96
CA GLY A 193 -7.98 -2.27 17.99
C GLY A 193 -6.86 -3.27 17.76
N ASP A 194 -5.61 -2.82 17.75
CA ASP A 194 -4.43 -3.70 17.62
C ASP A 194 -4.26 -4.57 18.87
N THR A 195 -4.40 -3.99 20.06
CA THR A 195 -4.34 -4.75 21.32
C THR A 195 -5.47 -5.78 21.44
N LEU A 196 -6.66 -5.48 20.89
CA LEU A 196 -7.75 -6.47 20.81
C LEU A 196 -7.41 -7.65 19.88
N LYS A 197 -6.70 -7.42 18.78
CA LYS A 197 -6.16 -8.50 17.92
C LYS A 197 -5.15 -9.35 18.69
N ASP A 198 -4.25 -8.72 19.46
CA ASP A 198 -3.31 -9.44 20.32
C ASP A 198 -4.04 -10.30 21.36
N ALA A 199 -5.12 -9.78 21.96
CA ALA A 199 -5.96 -10.57 22.85
C ALA A 199 -6.63 -11.77 22.16
N CYS A 200 -7.02 -11.63 20.89
CA CYS A 200 -7.53 -12.76 20.09
C CYS A 200 -6.49 -13.86 19.88
N GLU A 201 -5.22 -13.52 19.71
CA GLU A 201 -4.14 -14.52 19.57
C GLU A 201 -3.93 -15.30 20.90
N VAL A 202 -4.10 -14.64 22.03
CA VAL A 202 -3.93 -15.26 23.36
C VAL A 202 -5.17 -16.08 23.75
N MET A 203 -6.35 -15.50 23.66
CA MET A 203 -7.61 -16.10 24.17
C MET A 203 -8.35 -16.96 23.15
N GLY A 204 -8.08 -16.73 21.86
CA GLY A 204 -8.92 -17.21 20.78
C GLY A 204 -10.04 -16.22 20.44
N VAL A 205 -10.34 -16.11 19.16
CA VAL A 205 -11.29 -15.12 18.60
C VAL A 205 -12.69 -15.31 19.15
N ALA A 206 -13.16 -16.55 19.27
CA ALA A 206 -14.50 -16.87 19.80
C ALA A 206 -14.71 -16.35 21.23
N ALA A 207 -13.69 -16.42 22.09
CA ALA A 207 -13.75 -15.89 23.45
C ALA A 207 -13.87 -14.35 23.46
N CYS A 208 -13.12 -13.67 22.59
CA CYS A 208 -13.21 -12.22 22.46
C CYS A 208 -14.56 -11.79 21.88
N LEU A 209 -15.07 -12.49 20.85
CA LEU A 209 -16.40 -12.24 20.30
C LEU A 209 -17.54 -12.51 21.30
N SER A 210 -17.36 -13.48 22.21
CA SER A 210 -18.33 -13.70 23.29
C SER A 210 -18.42 -12.48 24.22
N LYS A 211 -17.30 -11.80 24.49
CA LYS A 211 -17.30 -10.54 25.25
C LYS A 211 -18.06 -9.43 24.53
N VAL A 212 -17.87 -9.32 23.22
CA VAL A 212 -18.65 -8.39 22.37
C VAL A 212 -20.15 -8.71 22.45
N HIS A 213 -20.52 -9.98 22.30
CA HIS A 213 -21.89 -10.42 22.38
C HIS A 213 -22.52 -10.08 23.74
N ASP A 214 -21.82 -10.36 24.85
CA ASP A 214 -22.27 -10.07 26.20
C ASP A 214 -22.49 -8.56 26.42
N ALA A 215 -21.57 -7.72 25.86
CA ALA A 215 -21.71 -6.26 25.94
C ALA A 215 -22.93 -5.76 25.15
N ILE A 216 -23.20 -6.29 23.96
CA ILE A 216 -24.39 -5.95 23.16
C ILE A 216 -25.69 -6.39 23.92
N LYS A 217 -25.68 -7.59 24.46
CA LYS A 217 -26.81 -8.08 25.26
C LYS A 217 -27.08 -7.23 26.50
N LEU A 218 -26.04 -6.90 27.24
CA LEU A 218 -26.14 -6.05 28.43
C LEU A 218 -26.75 -4.68 28.08
N TRP A 219 -26.35 -4.09 26.96
CA TRP A 219 -26.97 -2.85 26.48
C TRP A 219 -28.44 -3.06 26.14
N GLN A 220 -28.76 -4.14 25.42
CA GLN A 220 -30.13 -4.46 25.02
C GLN A 220 -31.06 -4.68 26.24
N GLU A 221 -30.59 -5.38 27.26
CA GLU A 221 -31.33 -5.62 28.50
C GLU A 221 -31.59 -4.33 29.30
N LYS A 222 -30.58 -3.43 29.35
CA LYS A 222 -30.69 -2.19 30.14
C LYS A 222 -31.44 -1.08 29.42
N TYR A 223 -31.22 -0.92 28.11
CA TYR A 223 -31.65 0.25 27.38
C TYR A 223 -32.49 -0.06 26.14
N GLY A 224 -32.53 -1.31 25.69
CA GLY A 224 -33.25 -1.72 24.48
C GLY A 224 -34.72 -1.35 24.46
N SER A 225 -35.40 -1.42 25.58
CA SER A 225 -36.83 -1.03 25.71
C SER A 225 -37.04 0.49 25.60
N GLN A 226 -36.00 1.29 25.81
CA GLN A 226 -36.06 2.77 25.74
C GLN A 226 -35.60 3.27 24.37
N ALA A 227 -34.99 2.41 23.56
CA ALA A 227 -34.52 2.78 22.20
C ALA A 227 -35.74 2.96 21.28
N THR A 228 -35.71 4.06 20.54
CA THR A 228 -36.69 4.40 19.51
C THR A 228 -36.04 4.62 18.18
N GLN A 229 -36.82 4.81 17.11
CA GLN A 229 -36.28 5.17 15.79
C GLN A 229 -35.57 6.54 15.79
N THR A 230 -35.81 7.39 16.79
CA THR A 230 -35.27 8.75 16.84
C THR A 230 -34.27 8.98 17.97
N ALA A 231 -34.16 8.06 18.95
CA ALA A 231 -33.25 8.21 20.09
C ALA A 231 -32.75 6.84 20.56
N VAL A 232 -31.44 6.69 20.69
CA VAL A 232 -30.78 5.48 21.18
C VAL A 232 -30.00 5.84 22.44
N PRO A 233 -30.54 5.58 23.65
CA PRO A 233 -29.86 5.94 24.89
C PRO A 233 -28.57 5.16 25.07
N HIS A 234 -27.53 5.84 25.56
CA HIS A 234 -26.20 5.25 25.79
C HIS A 234 -25.65 4.48 24.58
N TRP A 235 -25.86 5.03 23.38
CA TRP A 235 -25.44 4.44 22.11
C TRP A 235 -23.92 4.15 22.07
N GLN A 236 -23.13 4.90 22.83
CA GLN A 236 -21.68 4.73 22.96
C GLN A 236 -21.32 3.32 23.45
N ALA A 237 -22.05 2.80 24.43
CA ALA A 237 -21.86 1.45 24.97
C ALA A 237 -22.29 0.34 23.98
N LEU A 238 -23.09 0.67 22.96
CA LEU A 238 -23.43 -0.25 21.86
C LEU A 238 -22.45 -0.12 20.70
N GLU A 239 -21.95 1.08 20.42
CA GLU A 239 -21.02 1.32 19.32
C GLU A 239 -19.62 0.73 19.58
N SER A 240 -19.13 0.80 20.82
CA SER A 240 -17.80 0.32 21.18
C SER A 240 -17.59 -1.17 20.90
N PRO A 241 -18.52 -2.10 21.24
CA PRO A 241 -18.39 -3.50 20.85
C PRO A 241 -18.45 -3.71 19.31
N LEU A 242 -19.15 -2.86 18.56
CA LEU A 242 -19.14 -2.91 17.10
C LEU A 242 -17.77 -2.53 16.53
N PHE A 243 -17.15 -1.49 17.08
CA PHE A 243 -15.78 -1.12 16.71
C PHE A 243 -14.80 -2.26 17.02
N ALA A 244 -14.89 -2.85 18.21
CA ALA A 244 -14.05 -3.99 18.59
C ALA A 244 -14.24 -5.18 17.64
N MET A 245 -15.48 -5.52 17.31
CA MET A 245 -15.82 -6.56 16.35
C MET A 245 -15.20 -6.29 14.97
N ARG A 246 -15.31 -5.06 14.47
CA ARG A 246 -14.66 -4.64 13.22
C ARG A 246 -13.15 -4.83 13.28
N ALA A 247 -12.50 -4.42 14.37
CA ALA A 247 -11.05 -4.55 14.55
C ALA A 247 -10.58 -6.00 14.49
N MET A 248 -11.33 -6.92 15.14
CA MET A 248 -11.02 -8.34 15.22
C MET A 248 -11.40 -9.14 13.96
N GLY A 249 -12.13 -8.57 13.01
CA GLY A 249 -12.73 -9.30 11.89
C GLY A 249 -11.74 -10.07 11.00
N ARG A 250 -10.46 -9.63 10.93
CA ARG A 250 -9.40 -10.39 10.22
C ARG A 250 -8.95 -11.66 10.92
N MET A 251 -9.24 -11.77 12.20
CA MET A 251 -8.84 -12.91 13.01
C MET A 251 -9.86 -14.05 12.95
N VAL A 252 -11.04 -13.79 12.37
CA VAL A 252 -12.17 -14.74 12.33
C VAL A 252 -12.02 -15.65 11.12
N ASP A 253 -12.14 -16.96 11.34
CA ASP A 253 -12.26 -17.94 10.28
C ASP A 253 -13.64 -17.81 9.60
N SER A 254 -13.66 -17.80 8.27
CA SER A 254 -14.91 -17.73 7.51
C SER A 254 -15.89 -18.88 7.80
N GLN A 255 -15.41 -20.01 8.31
CA GLN A 255 -16.23 -21.18 8.67
C GLN A 255 -16.67 -21.20 10.15
N ASP A 256 -16.23 -20.21 10.96
CA ASP A 256 -16.60 -20.17 12.38
C ASP A 256 -18.10 -19.91 12.58
N SER A 257 -18.78 -20.85 13.21
CA SER A 257 -20.21 -20.77 13.53
C SER A 257 -20.49 -20.67 15.05
N SER A 258 -19.49 -20.29 15.86
CA SER A 258 -19.58 -20.31 17.32
C SER A 258 -20.42 -19.16 17.89
N VAL A 259 -20.08 -17.92 17.60
CA VAL A 259 -20.65 -16.71 18.20
C VAL A 259 -21.36 -15.80 17.20
N LEU A 260 -20.81 -15.65 15.99
CA LEU A 260 -21.33 -14.72 14.96
C LEU A 260 -22.81 -14.95 14.62
N PRO A 261 -23.33 -16.22 14.53
CA PRO A 261 -24.76 -16.47 14.30
C PRO A 261 -25.69 -15.86 15.37
N GLN A 262 -25.15 -15.60 16.57
CA GLN A 262 -25.91 -14.97 17.65
C GLN A 262 -25.84 -13.45 17.60
N ILE A 263 -24.74 -12.89 17.09
CA ILE A 263 -24.51 -11.44 17.02
C ILE A 263 -25.24 -10.81 15.84
N PHE A 264 -25.11 -11.35 14.62
CA PHE A 264 -25.64 -10.70 13.41
C PHE A 264 -27.16 -10.43 13.45
N PRO A 265 -28.03 -11.33 14.00
CA PRO A 265 -29.45 -11.01 14.14
C PRO A 265 -29.73 -9.80 15.03
N LEU A 266 -28.84 -9.49 15.99
CA LEU A 266 -28.94 -8.31 16.84
C LEU A 266 -28.50 -7.04 16.07
N LEU A 267 -27.47 -7.14 15.25
CA LEU A 267 -26.93 -6.01 14.52
C LEU A 267 -27.89 -5.48 13.45
N VAL A 268 -28.58 -6.35 12.73
CA VAL A 268 -29.57 -5.92 11.70
C VAL A 268 -30.77 -5.19 12.28
N GLN A 269 -30.97 -5.24 13.62
CA GLN A 269 -32.04 -4.53 14.33
C GLN A 269 -31.58 -3.14 14.83
N ILE A 270 -30.32 -2.78 14.67
CA ILE A 270 -29.80 -1.49 15.12
C ILE A 270 -30.50 -0.36 14.35
N PRO A 271 -31.04 0.67 15.05
CA PRO A 271 -31.72 1.78 14.42
C PRO A 271 -30.79 2.56 13.48
N ILE A 272 -31.25 2.84 12.26
CA ILE A 272 -30.50 3.59 11.26
C ILE A 272 -30.48 5.10 11.48
N SER A 273 -31.22 5.60 12.47
CA SER A 273 -31.33 7.02 12.81
C SER A 273 -30.09 7.58 13.50
N ASN A 274 -29.36 6.78 14.26
CA ASN A 274 -28.10 7.19 14.87
C ASN A 274 -26.95 6.95 13.89
N GLU A 275 -26.34 8.02 13.40
CA GLU A 275 -25.28 7.95 12.37
C GLU A 275 -24.05 7.16 12.82
N LYS A 276 -23.59 7.32 14.06
CA LYS A 276 -22.40 6.63 14.57
C LYS A 276 -22.64 5.11 14.69
N LEU A 277 -23.80 4.71 15.17
CA LEU A 277 -24.18 3.29 15.22
C LEU A 277 -24.36 2.70 13.82
N ARG A 278 -25.04 3.43 12.95
CA ARG A 278 -25.25 3.03 11.56
C ARG A 278 -23.93 2.83 10.85
N PHE A 279 -23.02 3.80 10.99
CA PHE A 279 -21.65 3.70 10.46
C PHE A 279 -20.94 2.45 10.99
N ALA A 280 -20.95 2.25 12.32
CA ALA A 280 -20.30 1.10 12.94
C ALA A 280 -20.86 -0.23 12.46
N ALA A 281 -22.20 -0.36 12.35
CA ALA A 281 -22.85 -1.56 11.84
C ALA A 281 -22.51 -1.85 10.38
N ILE A 282 -22.54 -0.84 9.51
CA ILE A 282 -22.13 -0.95 8.09
C ILE A 282 -20.68 -1.45 7.98
N MET A 283 -19.78 -0.87 8.78
CA MET A 283 -18.38 -1.26 8.77
C MET A 283 -18.14 -2.69 9.28
N VAL A 284 -18.96 -3.16 10.22
CA VAL A 284 -18.95 -4.57 10.65
C VAL A 284 -19.43 -5.45 9.52
N PHE A 285 -20.59 -5.18 8.93
CA PHE A 285 -21.11 -6.00 7.83
C PHE A 285 -20.12 -6.10 6.68
N GLY A 286 -19.55 -4.97 6.26
CA GLY A 286 -18.53 -4.95 5.20
C GLY A 286 -17.22 -5.67 5.57
N ARG A 287 -16.97 -5.87 6.87
CA ARG A 287 -15.77 -6.59 7.34
C ARG A 287 -15.93 -8.11 7.34
N TYR A 288 -17.15 -8.61 7.42
CA TYR A 288 -17.47 -10.03 7.57
C TYR A 288 -18.13 -10.64 6.33
N THR A 289 -17.95 -10.05 5.16
CA THR A 289 -18.55 -10.53 3.90
C THR A 289 -18.07 -11.90 3.48
N GLU A 290 -16.78 -12.26 3.71
CA GLU A 290 -16.26 -13.61 3.49
C GLU A 290 -16.96 -14.63 4.39
N TRP A 291 -17.21 -14.27 5.67
CA TRP A 291 -17.98 -15.12 6.57
C TRP A 291 -19.43 -15.26 6.10
N THR A 292 -20.05 -14.17 5.67
CA THR A 292 -21.42 -14.17 5.13
C THR A 292 -21.53 -15.03 3.87
N ALA A 293 -20.52 -15.02 3.01
CA ALA A 293 -20.47 -15.88 1.83
C ALA A 293 -20.48 -17.38 2.19
N ALA A 294 -19.85 -17.75 3.31
CA ALA A 294 -19.88 -19.12 3.85
C ALA A 294 -21.17 -19.44 4.62
N HIS A 295 -21.96 -18.41 5.02
CA HIS A 295 -23.21 -18.54 5.77
C HIS A 295 -24.37 -17.81 5.07
N PRO A 296 -24.88 -18.36 3.94
CA PRO A 296 -25.83 -17.66 3.05
C PRO A 296 -27.13 -17.17 3.71
N ASP A 297 -27.57 -17.83 4.79
CA ASP A 297 -28.79 -17.48 5.50
C ASP A 297 -28.73 -16.07 6.13
N PHE A 298 -27.53 -15.54 6.35
CA PHE A 298 -27.31 -14.21 6.92
C PHE A 298 -27.16 -13.12 5.85
N LEU A 299 -27.03 -13.46 4.57
CA LEU A 299 -26.78 -12.49 3.51
C LEU A 299 -27.92 -11.48 3.36
N GLN A 300 -29.16 -11.97 3.21
CA GLN A 300 -30.29 -11.10 2.84
C GLN A 300 -30.56 -9.98 3.87
N PRO A 301 -30.61 -10.25 5.19
CA PRO A 301 -30.82 -9.19 6.17
C PRO A 301 -29.69 -8.17 6.22
N GLN A 302 -28.44 -8.61 6.14
CA GLN A 302 -27.27 -7.74 6.16
C GLN A 302 -27.21 -6.88 4.89
N PHE A 303 -27.38 -7.47 3.72
CA PHE A 303 -27.37 -6.76 2.45
C PHE A 303 -28.50 -5.74 2.36
N GLN A 304 -29.70 -6.07 2.85
CA GLN A 304 -30.81 -5.14 2.92
C GLN A 304 -30.52 -3.95 3.86
N TYR A 305 -29.83 -4.18 4.98
CA TYR A 305 -29.37 -3.10 5.85
C TYR A 305 -28.43 -2.13 5.12
N ILE A 306 -27.47 -2.66 4.35
CA ILE A 306 -26.55 -1.87 3.54
C ILE A 306 -27.31 -1.07 2.47
N VAL A 307 -28.20 -1.71 1.70
CA VAL A 307 -29.00 -1.05 0.66
C VAL A 307 -29.87 0.08 1.24
N SER A 308 -30.52 -0.16 2.39
CA SER A 308 -31.32 0.87 3.09
C SER A 308 -30.46 2.06 3.56
N SER A 309 -29.16 1.83 3.77
CA SER A 309 -28.22 2.85 4.23
C SER A 309 -27.87 3.89 3.19
N PHE A 310 -28.24 3.72 1.93
CA PHE A 310 -28.12 4.76 0.89
C PHE A 310 -29.23 5.82 0.93
N GLN A 311 -30.24 5.64 1.80
CA GLN A 311 -31.31 6.63 2.00
C GLN A 311 -30.86 7.67 3.06
N THR A 312 -29.86 8.48 2.72
CA THR A 312 -29.28 9.49 3.61
C THR A 312 -28.58 10.59 2.80
N ASP A 313 -28.40 11.74 3.45
CA ASP A 313 -27.56 12.84 2.93
C ASP A 313 -26.15 12.83 3.54
N SER A 314 -25.90 11.97 4.52
CA SER A 314 -24.59 11.84 5.18
C SER A 314 -23.55 11.22 4.24
N GLN A 315 -22.53 12.00 3.88
CA GLN A 315 -21.45 11.55 3.01
C GLN A 315 -20.60 10.44 3.65
N GLU A 316 -20.48 10.43 4.97
CA GLU A 316 -19.77 9.39 5.72
C GLU A 316 -20.49 8.05 5.60
N ILE A 317 -21.80 8.05 5.78
CA ILE A 317 -22.62 6.85 5.64
C ILE A 317 -22.63 6.34 4.18
N LEU A 318 -22.78 7.25 3.20
CA LEU A 318 -22.76 6.87 1.78
C LEU A 318 -21.45 6.18 1.40
N ARG A 319 -20.30 6.70 1.83
CA ARG A 319 -18.99 6.07 1.57
C ARG A 319 -18.87 4.71 2.23
N ALA A 320 -19.25 4.62 3.51
CA ALA A 320 -19.20 3.34 4.23
C ALA A 320 -20.12 2.29 3.59
N ALA A 321 -21.35 2.69 3.21
CA ALA A 321 -22.30 1.81 2.54
C ALA A 321 -21.82 1.36 1.16
N ALA A 322 -21.20 2.24 0.37
CA ALA A 322 -20.64 1.90 -0.94
C ALA A 322 -19.50 0.88 -0.81
N GLN A 323 -18.58 1.10 0.13
CA GLN A 323 -17.50 0.16 0.39
C GLN A 323 -18.01 -1.20 0.87
N ALA A 324 -18.95 -1.22 1.80
CA ALA A 324 -19.57 -2.47 2.29
C ALA A 324 -20.31 -3.19 1.16
N PHE A 325 -21.08 -2.47 0.35
CA PHE A 325 -21.76 -3.01 -0.83
C PHE A 325 -20.79 -3.68 -1.79
N MET A 326 -19.67 -3.02 -2.10
CA MET A 326 -18.63 -3.57 -2.95
C MET A 326 -18.11 -4.90 -2.38
N TYR A 327 -17.75 -4.96 -1.10
CA TYR A 327 -17.29 -6.20 -0.48
C TYR A 327 -18.35 -7.31 -0.53
N PHE A 328 -19.63 -7.02 -0.28
CA PHE A 328 -20.70 -8.01 -0.46
C PHE A 328 -20.78 -8.51 -1.89
N CYS A 329 -20.71 -7.63 -2.86
CA CYS A 329 -20.73 -8.02 -4.28
C CYS A 329 -19.51 -8.84 -4.68
N VAL A 330 -18.33 -8.58 -4.13
CA VAL A 330 -17.10 -9.34 -4.41
C VAL A 330 -17.17 -10.74 -3.81
N ASP A 331 -17.43 -10.84 -2.50
CA ASP A 331 -17.35 -12.09 -1.77
C ASP A 331 -18.60 -12.97 -1.96
N CYS A 332 -19.77 -12.34 -2.02
CA CYS A 332 -21.07 -13.04 -2.19
C CYS A 332 -21.58 -13.05 -3.65
N LYS A 333 -20.75 -12.77 -4.65
CA LYS A 333 -21.14 -12.64 -6.07
C LYS A 333 -21.98 -13.80 -6.59
N HIS A 334 -21.67 -15.03 -6.21
CA HIS A 334 -22.43 -16.22 -6.63
C HIS A 334 -23.81 -16.30 -5.98
N LEU A 335 -23.94 -15.84 -4.72
CA LEU A 335 -25.21 -15.78 -4.01
C LEU A 335 -26.11 -14.65 -4.53
N LEU A 336 -25.50 -13.53 -4.94
CA LEU A 336 -26.19 -12.36 -5.51
C LEU A 336 -26.47 -12.48 -7.00
N SER A 337 -25.95 -13.52 -7.67
CA SER A 337 -26.08 -13.69 -9.12
C SER A 337 -27.53 -13.71 -9.62
N SER A 338 -28.47 -14.25 -8.84
CA SER A 338 -29.90 -14.26 -9.19
C SER A 338 -30.56 -12.88 -9.10
N GLN A 339 -29.95 -11.91 -8.43
CA GLN A 339 -30.48 -10.56 -8.22
C GLN A 339 -29.84 -9.51 -9.16
N VAL A 340 -29.16 -9.93 -10.23
CA VAL A 340 -28.41 -9.05 -11.11
C VAL A 340 -29.26 -7.95 -11.77
N ILE A 341 -30.55 -8.20 -12.01
CA ILE A 341 -31.48 -7.22 -12.59
C ILE A 341 -31.93 -6.20 -11.53
N GLU A 342 -32.24 -6.66 -10.32
CA GLU A 342 -32.57 -5.79 -9.20
C GLU A 342 -31.40 -4.90 -8.81
N LEU A 343 -30.19 -5.46 -8.82
CA LEU A 343 -28.95 -4.70 -8.59
C LEU A 343 -28.73 -3.61 -9.64
N GLN A 344 -29.10 -3.85 -10.92
CA GLN A 344 -29.01 -2.85 -11.96
C GLN A 344 -29.98 -1.67 -11.71
N ALA A 345 -31.21 -1.97 -11.35
CA ALA A 345 -32.21 -0.94 -11.03
C ALA A 345 -31.77 -0.09 -9.82
N PHE A 346 -31.20 -0.74 -8.79
CA PHE A 346 -30.62 -0.06 -7.65
C PHE A 346 -29.40 0.80 -8.06
N TYR A 347 -28.49 0.27 -8.85
CA TYR A 347 -27.31 0.96 -9.38
C TYR A 347 -27.68 2.26 -10.09
N ASP A 348 -28.62 2.20 -11.03
CA ASP A 348 -29.10 3.38 -11.75
C ASP A 348 -29.72 4.45 -10.84
N GLN A 349 -30.44 4.02 -9.80
CA GLN A 349 -31.11 4.93 -8.88
C GLN A 349 -30.13 5.71 -8.00
N ILE A 350 -29.00 5.09 -7.60
CA ILE A 350 -28.10 5.68 -6.61
C ILE A 350 -26.89 6.39 -7.23
N LEU A 351 -26.50 6.00 -8.46
CA LEU A 351 -25.22 6.42 -9.06
C LEU A 351 -25.03 7.94 -9.06
N ASP A 352 -26.07 8.71 -9.36
CA ASP A 352 -25.99 10.17 -9.45
C ASP A 352 -25.89 10.87 -8.08
N LYS A 353 -26.23 10.17 -6.99
CA LYS A 353 -26.22 10.72 -5.63
C LYS A 353 -24.87 10.50 -4.91
N LEU A 354 -24.02 9.66 -5.48
CA LEU A 354 -22.78 9.22 -4.82
C LEU A 354 -21.59 10.14 -5.13
N PRO A 355 -20.64 10.29 -4.18
CA PRO A 355 -19.31 10.81 -4.47
C PRO A 355 -18.59 9.93 -5.49
N VAL A 356 -17.59 10.48 -6.21
CA VAL A 356 -16.87 9.77 -7.28
C VAL A 356 -16.27 8.43 -6.78
N SER A 357 -15.57 8.43 -5.66
CA SER A 357 -14.99 7.21 -5.08
C SER A 357 -16.05 6.14 -4.81
N SER A 358 -17.20 6.54 -4.30
CA SER A 358 -18.30 5.61 -4.02
C SER A 358 -19.00 5.11 -5.29
N LYS A 359 -19.03 5.90 -6.37
CA LYS A 359 -19.47 5.43 -7.69
C LYS A 359 -18.56 4.31 -8.21
N GLU A 360 -17.25 4.47 -8.05
CA GLU A 360 -16.26 3.46 -8.44
C GLU A 360 -16.46 2.17 -7.64
N GLU A 361 -16.55 2.25 -6.30
CA GLU A 361 -16.80 1.08 -5.44
C GLU A 361 -18.08 0.31 -5.80
N ILE A 362 -19.20 1.02 -5.97
CA ILE A 362 -20.46 0.38 -6.35
C ILE A 362 -20.36 -0.27 -7.73
N THR A 363 -19.72 0.41 -8.69
CA THR A 363 -19.56 -0.12 -10.06
C THR A 363 -18.67 -1.34 -10.09
N GLU A 364 -17.57 -1.31 -9.34
CA GLU A 364 -16.69 -2.47 -9.17
C GLU A 364 -17.48 -3.65 -8.60
N GLY A 365 -18.26 -3.43 -7.54
CA GLY A 365 -19.10 -4.45 -6.95
C GLY A 365 -20.07 -5.09 -7.95
N VAL A 366 -20.87 -4.29 -8.66
CA VAL A 366 -21.84 -4.85 -9.62
C VAL A 366 -21.13 -5.53 -10.80
N ALA A 367 -19.95 -5.08 -11.22
CA ALA A 367 -19.17 -5.72 -12.27
C ALA A 367 -18.74 -7.15 -11.86
N TYR A 368 -18.38 -7.39 -10.60
CA TYR A 368 -18.10 -8.75 -10.09
C TYR A 368 -19.32 -9.66 -10.16
N VAL A 369 -20.52 -9.16 -9.84
CA VAL A 369 -21.76 -9.96 -9.93
C VAL A 369 -22.15 -10.23 -11.38
N VAL A 370 -21.95 -9.28 -12.28
CA VAL A 370 -22.12 -9.49 -13.74
C VAL A 370 -21.11 -10.51 -14.26
N GLY A 371 -19.86 -10.46 -13.79
CA GLY A 371 -18.78 -11.34 -14.24
C GLY A 371 -19.00 -12.83 -13.96
N VAL A 372 -19.86 -13.21 -13.01
CA VAL A 372 -20.18 -14.61 -12.69
C VAL A 372 -21.47 -15.12 -13.36
N GLN A 373 -22.09 -14.28 -14.21
CA GLN A 373 -23.29 -14.69 -14.93
C GLN A 373 -22.98 -15.69 -16.04
N LYS A 374 -24.03 -16.35 -16.55
CA LYS A 374 -23.88 -17.27 -17.67
C LYS A 374 -23.36 -16.54 -18.91
N THR A 375 -22.45 -17.17 -19.62
CA THR A 375 -21.82 -16.62 -20.84
C THR A 375 -22.84 -16.09 -21.85
N GLU A 376 -23.96 -16.78 -22.03
CA GLU A 376 -25.05 -16.44 -22.97
C GLU A 376 -25.76 -15.13 -22.61
N ASP A 377 -25.75 -14.71 -21.33
CA ASP A 377 -26.42 -13.52 -20.85
C ASP A 377 -25.49 -12.30 -20.80
N LEU A 378 -24.17 -12.51 -20.78
CA LEU A 378 -23.18 -11.45 -20.53
C LEU A 378 -23.28 -10.27 -21.51
N TYR A 379 -23.47 -10.54 -22.79
CA TYR A 379 -23.60 -9.46 -23.76
C TYR A 379 -24.81 -8.55 -23.47
N LYS A 380 -25.95 -9.14 -23.09
CA LYS A 380 -27.16 -8.37 -22.73
C LYS A 380 -26.97 -7.62 -21.42
N LEU A 381 -26.33 -8.22 -20.45
CA LEU A 381 -26.08 -7.59 -19.16
C LEU A 381 -25.06 -6.46 -19.29
N LEU A 382 -24.00 -6.63 -20.08
CA LEU A 382 -23.07 -5.53 -20.36
C LEU A 382 -23.78 -4.35 -21.02
N LYS A 383 -24.67 -4.62 -21.99
CA LYS A 383 -25.49 -3.54 -22.57
C LYS A 383 -26.38 -2.87 -21.52
N LEU A 384 -27.02 -3.64 -20.67
CA LEU A 384 -27.93 -3.13 -19.64
C LEU A 384 -27.20 -2.20 -18.65
N TYR A 385 -26.01 -2.56 -18.23
CA TYR A 385 -25.22 -1.78 -17.24
C TYR A 385 -24.38 -0.67 -17.87
N CYS A 386 -23.77 -0.92 -19.03
CA CYS A 386 -22.79 -0.01 -19.61
C CYS A 386 -23.38 0.95 -20.65
N ASP A 387 -24.44 0.61 -21.40
CA ASP A 387 -25.03 1.52 -22.38
C ASP A 387 -25.47 2.87 -21.77
N PRO A 388 -26.07 2.93 -20.56
CA PRO A 388 -26.36 4.21 -19.93
C PRO A 388 -25.11 5.05 -19.65
N LEU A 389 -24.01 4.42 -19.23
CA LEU A 389 -22.74 5.11 -19.00
C LEU A 389 -22.12 5.63 -20.29
N VAL A 390 -22.15 4.82 -21.35
CA VAL A 390 -21.67 5.19 -22.70
C VAL A 390 -22.50 6.34 -23.27
N GLN A 391 -23.82 6.32 -23.11
CA GLN A 391 -24.71 7.41 -23.57
C GLN A 391 -24.42 8.72 -22.81
N ARG A 392 -24.27 8.68 -21.51
CA ARG A 392 -23.87 9.84 -20.69
C ARG A 392 -22.52 10.41 -21.14
N LEU A 393 -21.55 9.54 -21.38
CA LEU A 393 -20.23 9.92 -21.89
C LEU A 393 -20.32 10.61 -23.27
N MET A 394 -21.09 10.04 -24.19
CA MET A 394 -21.31 10.62 -25.52
C MET A 394 -21.99 12.00 -25.45
N LEU A 395 -23.02 12.14 -24.64
CA LEU A 395 -23.71 13.42 -24.46
C LEU A 395 -22.75 14.52 -23.99
N LYS A 396 -21.90 14.23 -23.00
CA LYS A 396 -20.90 15.17 -22.48
C LYS A 396 -19.80 15.49 -23.51
N ALA A 397 -19.32 14.49 -24.23
CA ALA A 397 -18.35 14.70 -25.31
C ALA A 397 -18.87 15.55 -26.45
N ASN A 398 -20.16 15.41 -26.81
CA ASN A 398 -20.81 16.18 -27.89
C ASN A 398 -21.08 17.65 -27.50
N ILE A 399 -21.20 17.99 -26.22
CA ILE A 399 -21.39 19.37 -25.76
C ILE A 399 -20.08 20.18 -25.93
N ALA A 400 -18.92 19.54 -25.92
CA ALA A 400 -17.63 20.17 -26.04
C ALA A 400 -17.26 20.51 -27.48
N ILE A 401 -17.92 21.54 -28.05
CA ILE A 401 -17.78 21.95 -29.47
C ILE A 401 -16.52 22.82 -29.66
N ASP A 402 -16.16 23.63 -28.69
CA ASP A 402 -15.01 24.55 -28.75
C ASP A 402 -13.91 24.22 -27.71
N ASN A 403 -12.71 24.78 -27.94
CA ASN A 403 -11.57 24.53 -27.08
C ASN A 403 -11.75 25.00 -25.63
N LYS A 404 -12.55 26.03 -25.40
CA LYS A 404 -12.82 26.54 -24.04
C LYS A 404 -13.70 25.55 -23.28
N THR A 405 -14.78 25.07 -23.89
CA THR A 405 -15.66 24.06 -23.28
C THR A 405 -14.93 22.75 -23.07
N LYS A 406 -14.02 22.36 -24.00
CA LYS A 406 -13.14 21.20 -23.83
C LYS A 406 -12.18 21.40 -22.66
N LEU A 407 -11.60 22.60 -22.52
CA LEU A 407 -10.70 22.94 -21.44
C LEU A 407 -11.45 22.96 -20.09
N ASP A 408 -12.65 23.53 -20.05
CA ASP A 408 -13.48 23.56 -18.85
C ASP A 408 -13.85 22.13 -18.39
N LEU A 409 -14.26 21.27 -19.33
CA LEU A 409 -14.54 19.85 -19.08
C LEU A 409 -13.28 19.06 -18.66
N ALA A 410 -12.13 19.38 -19.25
CA ALA A 410 -10.83 18.77 -18.90
C ALA A 410 -10.17 19.45 -17.68
N GLY A 411 -10.29 20.77 -17.56
CA GLY A 411 -9.68 21.57 -16.48
C GLY A 411 -10.30 21.33 -15.11
N GLU A 412 -11.55 20.88 -15.04
CA GLU A 412 -12.15 20.36 -13.81
C GLU A 412 -11.41 19.13 -13.25
N PHE A 413 -10.47 18.55 -14.01
CA PHE A 413 -9.68 17.39 -13.62
C PHE A 413 -8.37 17.73 -12.90
N CYS A 414 -7.85 18.95 -13.04
CA CYS A 414 -6.53 19.36 -12.56
C CYS A 414 -6.55 20.09 -11.22
N LEU A 415 -7.72 20.34 -10.62
CA LEU A 415 -7.79 21.01 -9.31
C LEU A 415 -7.64 20.00 -8.17
N PRO A 416 -6.81 20.32 -7.16
CA PRO A 416 -6.70 19.48 -5.97
C PRO A 416 -8.06 19.37 -5.29
N LEU A 417 -8.38 18.17 -4.82
CA LEU A 417 -9.57 17.73 -4.12
C LEU A 417 -10.19 18.79 -3.16
N GLY A 418 -10.99 19.69 -3.69
CA GLY A 418 -11.88 20.56 -2.92
C GLY A 418 -13.20 19.83 -2.63
N ARG A 419 -13.73 20.03 -1.45
CA ARG A 419 -14.76 19.26 -0.74
C ARG A 419 -16.15 19.15 -1.40
N ASP A 420 -16.39 19.61 -2.62
CA ASP A 420 -17.72 19.59 -3.27
C ASP A 420 -17.63 18.96 -4.66
N GLN A 421 -17.55 17.61 -4.72
CA GLN A 421 -17.44 16.87 -5.96
C GLN A 421 -18.69 15.99 -6.21
N THR A 422 -19.81 16.64 -6.46
CA THR A 422 -21.00 16.00 -7.03
C THR A 422 -21.12 16.15 -8.56
N THR A 423 -20.17 16.84 -9.20
CA THR A 423 -20.20 17.05 -10.64
C THR A 423 -19.72 15.82 -11.38
N ASP A 424 -20.63 15.28 -12.17
CA ASP A 424 -20.48 14.12 -13.04
C ASP A 424 -19.55 14.46 -14.23
N LYS A 425 -18.33 13.90 -14.25
CA LYS A 425 -17.28 14.21 -15.24
C LYS A 425 -17.14 13.12 -16.29
N PRO A 426 -16.76 13.45 -17.54
CA PRO A 426 -16.55 12.43 -18.59
C PRO A 426 -15.55 11.35 -18.20
N LEU A 427 -14.48 11.71 -17.49
CA LEU A 427 -13.49 10.75 -16.98
C LEU A 427 -14.09 9.72 -16.04
N ASP A 428 -15.03 10.10 -15.20
CA ASP A 428 -15.65 9.20 -14.25
C ASP A 428 -16.37 8.06 -14.99
N HIS A 429 -17.10 8.38 -16.07
CA HIS A 429 -17.77 7.36 -16.88
C HIS A 429 -16.80 6.40 -17.57
N ILE A 430 -15.64 6.89 -18.06
CA ILE A 430 -14.60 6.03 -18.63
C ILE A 430 -14.07 5.08 -17.57
N ASN A 431 -13.86 5.55 -16.32
CA ASN A 431 -13.45 4.70 -15.20
C ASN A 431 -14.49 3.62 -14.88
N LEU A 432 -15.78 4.03 -14.79
CA LEU A 432 -16.86 3.07 -14.50
C LEU A 432 -16.94 1.98 -15.56
N ILE A 433 -16.83 2.32 -16.86
CA ILE A 433 -16.76 1.34 -17.96
C ILE A 433 -15.52 0.43 -17.78
N THR A 434 -14.40 1.00 -17.34
CA THR A 434 -13.15 0.23 -17.14
C THR A 434 -13.31 -0.86 -16.09
N PHE A 435 -14.08 -0.66 -15.02
CA PHE A 435 -14.36 -1.72 -14.04
C PHE A 435 -15.07 -2.92 -14.66
N PHE A 436 -16.04 -2.69 -15.57
CA PHE A 436 -16.66 -3.80 -16.30
C PHE A 436 -15.65 -4.52 -17.21
N ILE A 437 -14.75 -3.79 -17.88
CA ILE A 437 -13.66 -4.39 -18.67
C ILE A 437 -12.77 -5.30 -17.81
N GLN A 438 -12.46 -4.88 -16.58
CA GLN A 438 -11.56 -5.61 -15.68
C GLN A 438 -12.20 -6.85 -15.03
N HIS A 439 -13.47 -6.79 -14.69
CA HIS A 439 -14.11 -7.80 -13.83
C HIS A 439 -15.11 -8.71 -14.57
N VAL A 440 -15.58 -8.34 -15.77
CA VAL A 440 -16.45 -9.21 -16.57
C VAL A 440 -15.61 -10.00 -17.56
N VAL A 441 -14.86 -10.97 -17.06
CA VAL A 441 -13.92 -11.78 -17.85
C VAL A 441 -14.37 -13.26 -17.86
N PRO A 442 -15.27 -13.64 -18.79
CA PRO A 442 -15.77 -15.01 -18.87
C PRO A 442 -14.68 -15.96 -19.35
N TYR A 443 -14.68 -17.17 -18.81
CA TYR A 443 -13.89 -18.26 -19.38
C TYR A 443 -14.57 -18.78 -20.64
N ILE A 444 -13.95 -18.58 -21.79
CA ILE A 444 -14.46 -18.96 -23.11
C ILE A 444 -13.48 -19.92 -23.77
N PRO A 445 -13.93 -21.07 -24.32
CA PRO A 445 -13.07 -21.92 -25.15
C PRO A 445 -12.51 -21.14 -26.35
N SER A 446 -11.28 -21.44 -26.75
CA SER A 446 -10.53 -20.68 -27.78
C SER A 446 -11.26 -20.56 -29.14
N ASN A 447 -12.24 -21.43 -29.43
CA ASN A 447 -12.97 -21.46 -30.69
C ASN A 447 -14.33 -20.75 -30.66
N ALA A 448 -14.73 -20.16 -29.52
CA ALA A 448 -16.03 -19.52 -29.34
C ALA A 448 -15.90 -18.00 -29.26
N GLU A 449 -16.88 -17.30 -29.82
CA GLU A 449 -16.96 -15.83 -29.74
C GLU A 449 -17.11 -15.41 -28.27
N ASN A 450 -16.26 -14.49 -27.82
CA ASN A 450 -16.35 -13.93 -26.48
C ASN A 450 -17.41 -12.83 -26.43
N PRO A 451 -18.53 -13.00 -25.69
CA PRO A 451 -19.64 -12.06 -25.69
C PRO A 451 -19.28 -10.70 -25.09
N ALA A 452 -18.30 -10.65 -24.18
CA ALA A 452 -17.81 -9.39 -23.63
C ALA A 452 -16.97 -8.64 -24.68
N VAL A 453 -16.07 -9.32 -25.38
CA VAL A 453 -15.30 -8.71 -26.48
C VAL A 453 -16.23 -8.22 -27.59
N LYS A 454 -17.29 -8.95 -27.90
CA LYS A 454 -18.31 -8.52 -28.85
C LYS A 454 -18.95 -7.19 -28.43
N TYR A 455 -19.28 -7.02 -27.16
CA TYR A 455 -19.79 -5.75 -26.65
C TYR A 455 -18.74 -4.64 -26.72
N TRP A 456 -17.49 -4.93 -26.37
CA TRP A 456 -16.41 -3.94 -26.45
C TRP A 456 -16.09 -3.50 -27.88
N GLN A 457 -16.38 -4.32 -28.89
CA GLN A 457 -16.31 -3.89 -30.30
C GLN A 457 -17.31 -2.76 -30.63
N GLU A 458 -18.46 -2.71 -29.94
CA GLU A 458 -19.42 -1.62 -30.09
C GLU A 458 -19.00 -0.34 -29.33
N VAL A 459 -18.33 -0.49 -28.18
CA VAL A 459 -17.88 0.64 -27.33
C VAL A 459 -16.58 1.25 -27.85
N PHE A 460 -15.70 0.47 -28.47
CA PHE A 460 -14.39 0.92 -28.95
C PHE A 460 -14.46 2.13 -29.90
N PRO A 461 -15.35 2.19 -30.89
CA PRO A 461 -15.50 3.38 -31.76
C PRO A 461 -15.90 4.64 -30.99
N VAL A 462 -16.70 4.50 -29.92
CA VAL A 462 -17.10 5.63 -29.07
C VAL A 462 -15.90 6.19 -28.35
N LEU A 463 -15.12 5.34 -27.66
CA LEU A 463 -13.89 5.76 -26.97
C LEU A 463 -12.87 6.36 -27.95
N SER A 464 -12.76 5.79 -29.17
CA SER A 464 -11.88 6.31 -30.22
C SER A 464 -12.29 7.71 -30.67
N THR A 465 -13.56 7.96 -30.84
CA THR A 465 -14.09 9.29 -31.22
C THR A 465 -13.86 10.31 -30.12
N ILE A 466 -14.02 9.92 -28.86
CA ILE A 466 -13.72 10.80 -27.71
C ILE A 466 -12.23 11.11 -27.66
N LEU A 467 -11.37 10.09 -27.84
CA LEU A 467 -9.93 10.28 -27.91
C LEU A 467 -9.53 11.31 -28.98
N ASP A 468 -10.07 11.16 -30.21
CA ASP A 468 -9.76 12.07 -31.30
C ASP A 468 -10.20 13.51 -31.00
N ASN A 469 -11.36 13.69 -30.35
CA ASN A 469 -11.87 15.00 -29.96
C ASN A 469 -11.06 15.65 -28.81
N PHE A 470 -10.43 14.85 -27.95
CA PHE A 470 -9.71 15.31 -26.75
C PHE A 470 -8.21 14.94 -26.77
N ILE A 471 -7.63 14.75 -27.95
CA ILE A 471 -6.25 14.25 -28.11
C ILE A 471 -5.18 15.16 -27.46
N SER A 472 -5.45 16.44 -27.28
CA SER A 472 -4.57 17.39 -26.57
C SER A 472 -4.73 17.40 -25.05
N PHE A 473 -5.69 16.63 -24.52
CA PHE A 473 -5.98 16.59 -23.08
C PHE A 473 -5.46 15.30 -22.44
N VAL A 474 -4.27 15.38 -21.85
CA VAL A 474 -3.55 14.24 -21.27
C VAL A 474 -4.41 13.34 -20.38
N PRO A 475 -5.18 13.87 -19.40
CA PRO A 475 -5.95 13.01 -18.49
C PRO A 475 -7.00 12.14 -19.21
N ILE A 476 -7.61 12.63 -20.29
CA ILE A 476 -8.60 11.85 -21.06
C ILE A 476 -7.89 10.77 -21.88
N CYS A 477 -6.77 11.12 -22.53
CA CYS A 477 -5.96 10.15 -23.25
C CYS A 477 -5.46 9.02 -22.35
N GLU A 478 -4.95 9.37 -21.17
CA GLU A 478 -4.49 8.38 -20.18
C GLU A 478 -5.61 7.44 -19.72
N ARG A 479 -6.82 7.97 -19.47
CA ARG A 479 -7.96 7.14 -19.06
C ARG A 479 -8.39 6.16 -20.13
N ILE A 480 -8.47 6.60 -21.39
CA ILE A 480 -8.83 5.74 -22.52
C ILE A 480 -7.73 4.71 -22.78
N CYS A 481 -6.47 5.12 -22.84
CA CYS A 481 -5.33 4.21 -23.00
C CYS A 481 -5.25 3.17 -21.86
N ARG A 482 -5.57 3.59 -20.63
CA ARG A 482 -5.67 2.70 -19.48
C ARG A 482 -6.80 1.68 -19.65
N SER A 483 -7.98 2.11 -20.11
CA SER A 483 -9.09 1.21 -20.40
C SER A 483 -8.72 0.18 -21.47
N TRP A 484 -8.07 0.60 -22.54
CA TRP A 484 -7.58 -0.29 -23.59
C TRP A 484 -6.49 -1.24 -23.10
N ARG A 485 -5.58 -0.77 -22.26
CA ARG A 485 -4.58 -1.64 -21.61
C ARG A 485 -5.26 -2.72 -20.78
N PHE A 486 -6.24 -2.37 -19.96
CA PHE A 486 -7.00 -3.36 -19.19
C PHE A 486 -7.79 -4.31 -20.09
N MET A 487 -8.35 -3.83 -21.22
CA MET A 487 -9.03 -4.68 -22.18
C MET A 487 -8.09 -5.77 -22.73
N VAL A 488 -6.84 -5.43 -23.05
CA VAL A 488 -5.83 -6.39 -23.48
C VAL A 488 -5.50 -7.39 -22.36
N ILE A 489 -5.26 -6.90 -21.15
CA ILE A 489 -4.90 -7.76 -20.00
C ILE A 489 -6.03 -8.72 -19.63
N SER A 490 -7.28 -8.24 -19.63
CA SER A 490 -8.43 -9.04 -19.20
C SER A 490 -8.83 -10.09 -20.23
N TYR A 491 -8.79 -9.74 -21.52
CA TYR A 491 -9.28 -10.64 -22.58
C TYR A 491 -8.17 -11.34 -23.37
N ARG A 492 -6.90 -10.95 -23.17
CA ARG A 492 -5.72 -11.58 -23.78
C ARG A 492 -5.90 -11.80 -25.29
N THR A 493 -5.67 -13.00 -25.78
CA THR A 493 -5.82 -13.36 -27.20
C THR A 493 -7.25 -13.26 -27.73
N ALA A 494 -8.27 -13.29 -26.88
CA ALA A 494 -9.66 -13.07 -27.30
C ALA A 494 -9.91 -11.66 -27.87
N ILE A 495 -9.04 -10.68 -27.58
CA ILE A 495 -9.13 -9.31 -28.13
C ILE A 495 -8.68 -9.22 -29.60
N THR A 496 -8.20 -10.27 -30.21
CA THR A 496 -7.72 -10.31 -31.61
C THR A 496 -8.59 -9.54 -32.60
N PRO A 497 -9.95 -9.59 -32.56
CA PRO A 497 -10.79 -8.81 -33.46
C PRO A 497 -10.62 -7.28 -33.35
N LEU A 498 -10.16 -6.77 -32.21
CA LEU A 498 -9.91 -5.35 -31.96
C LEU A 498 -8.44 -4.97 -32.12
N LEU A 499 -7.53 -5.93 -32.28
CA LEU A 499 -6.08 -5.69 -32.25
C LEU A 499 -5.64 -4.68 -33.34
N GLY A 500 -6.11 -4.85 -34.57
CA GLY A 500 -5.78 -3.95 -35.67
C GLY A 500 -6.29 -2.51 -35.47
N PRO A 501 -7.59 -2.29 -35.20
CA PRO A 501 -8.12 -0.99 -34.85
C PRO A 501 -7.41 -0.33 -33.65
N LEU A 502 -7.11 -1.10 -32.61
CA LEU A 502 -6.39 -0.64 -31.42
C LEU A 502 -4.97 -0.17 -31.77
N ALA A 503 -4.21 -0.99 -32.50
CA ALA A 503 -2.85 -0.67 -32.91
C ALA A 503 -2.80 0.63 -33.73
N ASN A 504 -3.74 0.80 -34.67
CA ASN A 504 -3.84 2.03 -35.47
C ASN A 504 -4.11 3.25 -34.58
N LYS A 505 -5.05 3.17 -33.63
CA LYS A 505 -5.37 4.28 -32.73
C LYS A 505 -4.23 4.64 -31.80
N LEU A 506 -3.47 3.65 -31.31
CA LEU A 506 -2.30 3.88 -30.48
C LEU A 506 -1.17 4.58 -31.27
N ALA A 507 -0.94 4.16 -32.52
CA ALA A 507 0.07 4.77 -33.39
C ALA A 507 -0.31 6.20 -33.79
N GLU A 508 -1.54 6.43 -34.24
CA GLU A 508 -2.06 7.73 -34.62
C GLU A 508 -2.07 8.72 -33.44
N GLY A 509 -2.57 8.27 -32.27
CA GLY A 509 -2.62 9.06 -31.06
C GLY A 509 -1.24 9.50 -30.59
N PHE A 510 -0.27 8.59 -30.57
CA PHE A 510 1.12 8.91 -30.25
C PHE A 510 1.72 9.91 -31.23
N ALA A 511 1.54 9.70 -32.54
CA ALA A 511 2.08 10.59 -33.56
C ALA A 511 1.52 12.03 -33.46
N GLN A 512 0.26 12.18 -33.07
CA GLN A 512 -0.40 13.48 -32.92
C GLN A 512 -0.06 14.19 -31.60
N SER A 513 -0.06 13.46 -30.49
CA SER A 513 -0.02 14.05 -29.14
C SER A 513 1.36 13.96 -28.48
N LYS A 514 2.19 13.01 -28.90
CA LYS A 514 3.50 12.69 -28.29
C LYS A 514 3.40 12.35 -26.79
N GLN A 515 2.31 11.70 -26.37
CA GLN A 515 2.09 11.31 -24.98
C GLN A 515 2.47 9.85 -24.75
N GLY A 516 3.18 9.55 -23.63
CA GLY A 516 3.64 8.20 -23.29
C GLY A 516 2.54 7.17 -23.08
N CYS A 517 1.35 7.59 -22.64
CA CYS A 517 0.23 6.69 -22.36
C CYS A 517 -0.17 5.79 -23.54
N PHE A 518 0.07 6.21 -24.79
CA PHE A 518 -0.15 5.38 -25.98
C PHE A 518 0.77 4.16 -26.09
N LEU A 519 1.81 4.09 -25.29
CA LEU A 519 2.75 2.96 -25.21
C LEU A 519 2.26 1.88 -24.23
N TRP A 520 1.38 2.22 -23.27
CA TRP A 520 0.96 1.30 -22.20
C TRP A 520 0.22 0.06 -22.71
N ALA A 521 -0.70 0.23 -23.67
CA ALA A 521 -1.42 -0.90 -24.22
C ALA A 521 -0.52 -1.76 -25.14
N THR A 522 0.46 -1.17 -25.81
CA THR A 522 1.46 -1.90 -26.62
C THR A 522 2.29 -2.85 -25.76
N SER A 523 2.74 -2.40 -24.59
CA SER A 523 3.43 -3.22 -23.59
C SER A 523 2.58 -4.44 -23.19
N ALA A 524 1.28 -4.22 -22.90
CA ALA A 524 0.36 -5.30 -22.59
C ALA A 524 0.16 -6.28 -23.76
N ILE A 525 0.04 -5.77 -25.00
CA ILE A 525 -0.11 -6.61 -26.22
C ILE A 525 1.13 -7.51 -26.38
N LEU A 526 2.33 -6.97 -26.26
CA LEU A 526 3.58 -7.74 -26.36
C LEU A 526 3.59 -8.91 -25.37
N ARG A 527 3.21 -8.66 -24.13
CA ARG A 527 3.21 -9.66 -23.06
C ARG A 527 2.15 -10.73 -23.28
N GLU A 528 0.88 -10.33 -23.33
CA GLU A 528 -0.23 -11.28 -23.34
C GLU A 528 -0.22 -12.20 -24.57
N PHE A 529 0.12 -11.67 -25.73
CA PHE A 529 0.23 -12.48 -26.96
C PHE A 529 1.51 -13.32 -27.05
N SER A 530 2.52 -13.00 -26.26
CA SER A 530 3.74 -13.83 -26.18
C SER A 530 3.61 -14.96 -25.18
N GLU A 531 2.87 -14.77 -24.09
CA GLU A 531 2.62 -15.80 -23.09
C GLU A 531 1.66 -16.89 -23.60
N ASP A 532 0.71 -16.52 -24.46
CA ASP A 532 -0.34 -17.41 -24.97
C ASP A 532 -0.13 -17.81 -26.46
N ARG A 533 1.14 -18.01 -26.86
CA ARG A 533 1.51 -18.29 -28.25
C ARG A 533 0.81 -19.50 -28.89
N GLU A 534 0.45 -20.48 -28.08
CA GLU A 534 -0.22 -21.70 -28.56
C GLU A 534 -1.63 -21.45 -29.10
N HIS A 535 -2.26 -20.34 -28.68
CA HIS A 535 -3.61 -19.96 -29.08
C HIS A 535 -3.64 -18.77 -30.07
N VAL A 536 -2.47 -18.30 -30.52
CA VAL A 536 -2.34 -17.17 -31.45
C VAL A 536 -2.18 -17.71 -32.87
N GLU A 537 -2.97 -17.20 -33.81
CA GLU A 537 -2.84 -17.55 -35.22
C GLU A 537 -1.45 -17.17 -35.78
N ASP A 538 -0.96 -17.98 -36.71
CA ASP A 538 0.29 -17.72 -37.41
C ASP A 538 0.31 -16.31 -38.03
N GLY A 539 1.36 -15.56 -37.79
CA GLY A 539 1.53 -14.20 -38.29
C GLY A 539 1.08 -13.07 -37.40
N ILE A 540 0.18 -13.30 -36.40
CA ILE A 540 -0.22 -12.24 -35.47
C ILE A 540 0.96 -11.77 -34.62
N THR A 541 1.77 -12.69 -34.10
CA THR A 541 2.97 -12.37 -33.33
C THR A 541 3.98 -11.55 -34.14
N GLU A 542 4.09 -11.82 -35.45
CA GLU A 542 4.92 -11.03 -36.36
C GLU A 542 4.37 -9.62 -36.54
N ASN A 543 3.07 -9.48 -36.78
CA ASN A 543 2.41 -8.18 -36.93
C ASN A 543 2.52 -7.34 -35.66
N ILE A 544 2.41 -7.93 -34.48
CA ILE A 544 2.59 -7.27 -33.19
C ILE A 544 4.00 -6.69 -33.08
N TYR A 545 5.03 -7.47 -33.46
CA TYR A 545 6.40 -6.99 -33.43
C TYR A 545 6.65 -5.85 -34.45
N VAL A 546 6.10 -5.96 -35.66
CA VAL A 546 6.16 -4.89 -36.68
C VAL A 546 5.49 -3.61 -36.18
N PHE A 547 4.34 -3.73 -35.51
CA PHE A 547 3.66 -2.59 -34.88
C PHE A 547 4.51 -1.93 -33.79
N PHE A 548 5.10 -2.74 -32.89
CA PHE A 548 6.04 -2.26 -31.88
C PHE A 548 7.24 -1.53 -32.52
N GLU A 549 7.83 -2.10 -33.56
CA GLU A 549 8.99 -1.52 -34.25
C GLU A 549 8.66 -0.16 -34.88
N ALA A 550 7.44 -0.01 -35.46
CA ALA A 550 6.97 1.25 -35.99
C ALA A 550 6.77 2.30 -34.88
N GLN A 551 6.20 1.91 -33.73
CA GLN A 551 6.07 2.80 -32.57
C GLN A 551 7.45 3.20 -32.01
N ALA A 552 8.35 2.26 -31.81
CA ALA A 552 9.70 2.52 -31.32
C ALA A 552 10.45 3.48 -32.25
N THR A 553 10.30 3.31 -33.56
CA THR A 553 10.87 4.23 -34.56
C THR A 553 10.31 5.65 -34.40
N SER A 554 9.00 5.77 -34.18
CA SER A 554 8.37 7.07 -33.96
C SER A 554 8.85 7.76 -32.69
N VAL A 555 9.01 7.01 -31.59
CA VAL A 555 9.56 7.53 -30.32
C VAL A 555 11.02 8.00 -30.51
N LEU A 556 11.87 7.18 -31.11
CA LEU A 556 13.28 7.53 -31.36
C LEU A 556 13.43 8.78 -32.23
N ARG A 557 12.54 8.97 -33.21
CA ARG A 557 12.53 10.18 -34.02
C ARG A 557 12.21 11.42 -33.17
N ILE A 558 11.20 11.33 -32.29
CA ILE A 558 10.86 12.44 -31.41
C ILE A 558 12.00 12.72 -30.43
N MET A 559 12.66 11.69 -29.88
CA MET A 559 13.80 11.85 -29.00
C MET A 559 15.05 12.42 -29.71
N SER A 560 15.14 12.30 -31.04
CA SER A 560 16.20 12.96 -31.81
C SER A 560 15.92 14.43 -32.10
N ASP A 561 14.66 14.82 -32.16
CA ASP A 561 14.19 16.17 -32.48
C ASP A 561 14.04 17.07 -31.26
N LEU A 562 13.84 16.50 -30.07
CA LEU A 562 13.57 17.21 -28.81
C LEU A 562 14.59 16.82 -27.73
N LEU A 563 14.80 17.70 -26.75
CA LEU A 563 15.67 17.40 -25.62
C LEU A 563 15.02 16.36 -24.69
N PRO A 564 15.79 15.43 -24.11
CA PRO A 564 15.23 14.46 -23.15
C PRO A 564 14.45 15.11 -21.98
N ALA A 565 14.88 16.29 -21.55
CA ALA A 565 14.23 17.06 -20.49
C ALA A 565 12.78 17.50 -20.82
N ASP A 566 12.43 17.58 -22.11
CA ASP A 566 11.10 17.94 -22.58
C ASP A 566 10.15 16.74 -22.65
N LEU A 567 10.67 15.51 -22.52
CA LEU A 567 9.93 14.25 -22.75
C LEU A 567 10.09 13.23 -21.62
N PRO A 568 10.10 13.61 -20.32
CA PRO A 568 10.43 12.66 -19.27
C PRO A 568 9.45 11.49 -19.20
N ASP A 569 8.14 11.74 -19.35
CA ASP A 569 7.10 10.72 -19.27
C ASP A 569 7.14 9.77 -20.49
N VAL A 570 7.42 10.30 -21.68
CA VAL A 570 7.59 9.47 -22.89
C VAL A 570 8.82 8.56 -22.75
N ILE A 571 9.91 9.06 -22.18
CA ILE A 571 11.14 8.29 -21.94
C ILE A 571 10.88 7.17 -20.95
N GLU A 572 10.20 7.46 -19.84
CA GLU A 572 9.82 6.46 -18.84
C GLU A 572 8.99 5.33 -19.48
N ASP A 573 7.90 5.68 -20.13
CA ASP A 573 6.98 4.72 -20.74
C ASP A 573 7.64 3.94 -21.90
N PHE A 574 8.54 4.57 -22.64
CA PHE A 574 9.28 3.91 -23.70
C PHE A 574 10.24 2.83 -23.16
N TYR A 575 11.01 3.13 -22.11
CA TYR A 575 11.91 2.12 -21.56
C TYR A 575 11.14 1.01 -20.81
N ARG A 576 9.99 1.28 -20.23
CA ARG A 576 9.09 0.25 -19.73
C ARG A 576 8.60 -0.68 -20.85
N LEU A 577 8.17 -0.11 -21.98
CA LEU A 577 7.82 -0.89 -23.18
C LEU A 577 8.99 -1.72 -23.69
N LEU A 578 10.21 -1.15 -23.72
CA LEU A 578 11.42 -1.85 -24.18
C LEU A 578 11.85 -2.99 -23.24
N ILE A 579 11.61 -2.89 -21.94
CA ILE A 579 11.82 -3.99 -20.99
C ILE A 579 10.95 -5.17 -21.37
N ASP A 580 9.66 -4.96 -21.65
CA ASP A 580 8.75 -6.01 -22.10
C ASP A 580 9.16 -6.57 -23.47
N ALA A 581 9.53 -5.71 -24.41
CA ALA A 581 10.02 -6.14 -25.72
C ALA A 581 11.31 -6.97 -25.62
N LEU A 582 12.22 -6.61 -24.73
CA LEU A 582 13.44 -7.35 -24.47
C LEU A 582 13.16 -8.72 -23.82
N LEU A 583 12.19 -8.77 -22.91
CA LEU A 583 11.78 -9.98 -22.21
C LEU A 583 11.13 -11.00 -23.16
N TYR A 584 10.17 -10.54 -23.96
CA TYR A 584 9.32 -11.43 -24.78
C TYR A 584 9.81 -11.61 -26.23
N TYR A 585 10.58 -10.67 -26.77
CA TYR A 585 11.10 -10.68 -28.16
C TYR A 585 12.62 -10.44 -28.27
N PRO A 586 13.47 -10.99 -27.40
CA PRO A 586 14.91 -10.68 -27.40
C PRO A 586 15.58 -11.06 -28.73
N THR A 587 15.15 -12.16 -29.35
CA THR A 587 15.69 -12.66 -30.63
C THR A 587 15.33 -11.81 -31.84
N LYS A 588 14.35 -10.92 -31.71
CA LYS A 588 13.99 -9.92 -32.72
C LYS A 588 14.56 -8.55 -32.40
N LEU A 589 14.46 -8.08 -31.15
CA LEU A 589 14.86 -6.74 -30.73
C LEU A 589 16.40 -6.57 -30.81
N ILE A 590 17.17 -7.49 -30.24
CA ILE A 590 18.63 -7.34 -30.15
C ILE A 590 19.31 -7.34 -31.55
N PRO A 591 18.89 -8.15 -32.55
CA PRO A 591 19.42 -8.06 -33.90
C PRO A 591 18.80 -6.93 -34.74
N SER A 592 17.79 -6.19 -34.25
CA SER A 592 17.07 -5.20 -35.03
C SER A 592 17.95 -3.96 -35.36
N PRO A 593 17.70 -3.29 -36.48
CA PRO A 593 18.40 -2.05 -36.83
C PRO A 593 18.24 -0.93 -35.80
N LEU A 594 17.14 -0.97 -35.02
CA LEU A 594 16.84 0.03 -33.99
C LEU A 594 17.68 -0.12 -32.73
N PHE A 595 18.27 -1.29 -32.50
CA PHE A 595 18.92 -1.65 -31.23
C PHE A 595 20.01 -0.67 -30.81
N THR A 596 20.87 -0.28 -31.75
CA THR A 596 21.93 0.69 -31.49
C THR A 596 21.39 2.08 -31.12
N SER A 597 20.35 2.53 -31.83
CA SER A 597 19.71 3.83 -31.57
C SER A 597 18.99 3.85 -30.24
N ILE A 598 18.32 2.76 -29.89
CA ILE A 598 17.65 2.58 -28.57
C ILE A 598 18.68 2.69 -27.45
N PHE A 599 19.85 2.03 -27.60
CA PHE A 599 20.88 2.06 -26.57
C PHE A 599 21.53 3.47 -26.45
N GLN A 600 21.75 4.17 -27.56
CA GLN A 600 22.23 5.56 -27.54
C GLN A 600 21.22 6.50 -26.85
N ALA A 601 19.96 6.34 -27.15
CA ALA A 601 18.90 7.10 -26.51
C ALA A 601 18.83 6.80 -25.00
N ALA A 602 19.06 5.54 -24.57
CA ALA A 602 19.15 5.18 -23.16
C ALA A 602 20.29 5.91 -22.44
N ILE A 603 21.48 5.92 -23.04
CA ILE A 603 22.63 6.65 -22.47
C ILE A 603 22.31 8.15 -22.34
N SER A 604 21.68 8.74 -23.37
CA SER A 604 21.31 10.17 -23.36
C SER A 604 20.26 10.47 -22.28
N SER A 605 19.34 9.55 -22.01
CA SER A 605 18.31 9.67 -20.97
C SER A 605 18.87 9.67 -19.55
N LEU A 606 20.08 9.12 -19.35
CA LEU A 606 20.78 9.17 -18.05
C LEU A 606 21.28 10.58 -17.67
N ALA A 607 21.15 11.57 -18.56
CA ALA A 607 21.42 12.96 -18.23
C ALA A 607 20.26 13.65 -17.49
N LEU A 608 19.11 13.01 -17.36
CA LEU A 608 17.95 13.52 -16.66
C LEU A 608 18.14 13.53 -15.14
N GLU A 609 17.39 14.41 -14.46
CA GLU A 609 17.38 14.54 -13.00
C GLU A 609 16.11 13.93 -12.35
N LYS A 610 15.06 13.64 -13.13
CA LYS A 610 13.86 12.98 -12.65
C LYS A 610 14.09 11.49 -12.42
N GLN A 611 13.58 10.99 -11.30
CA GLN A 611 13.79 9.60 -10.85
C GLN A 611 13.22 8.57 -11.82
N GLU A 612 11.96 8.74 -12.22
CA GLU A 612 11.21 7.73 -12.97
C GLU A 612 11.83 7.40 -14.33
N PRO A 613 12.12 8.39 -15.22
CA PRO A 613 12.73 8.09 -16.51
C PRO A 613 14.17 7.57 -16.40
N VAL A 614 14.96 8.06 -15.43
CA VAL A 614 16.33 7.56 -15.17
C VAL A 614 16.28 6.11 -14.70
N SER A 615 15.41 5.78 -13.76
CA SER A 615 15.23 4.43 -13.26
C SER A 615 14.80 3.48 -14.37
N ALA A 616 13.81 3.85 -15.20
CA ALA A 616 13.35 3.04 -16.32
C ALA A 616 14.47 2.75 -17.32
N ALA A 617 15.27 3.78 -17.67
CA ALA A 617 16.44 3.61 -18.58
C ALA A 617 17.52 2.70 -17.96
N LEU A 618 17.82 2.86 -16.66
CA LEU A 618 18.79 2.02 -15.95
C LEU A 618 18.32 0.56 -15.85
N HIS A 619 17.03 0.33 -15.60
CA HIS A 619 16.46 -1.02 -15.58
C HIS A 619 16.58 -1.69 -16.95
N TYR A 620 16.21 -0.99 -18.03
CA TYR A 620 16.37 -1.51 -19.38
C TYR A 620 17.84 -1.87 -19.68
N ILE A 621 18.80 -0.97 -19.37
CA ILE A 621 20.22 -1.22 -19.59
C ILE A 621 20.69 -2.42 -18.78
N ARG A 622 20.30 -2.53 -17.52
CA ARG A 622 20.67 -3.64 -16.64
C ARG A 622 20.16 -4.98 -17.18
N ASP A 623 18.90 -5.03 -17.59
CA ASP A 623 18.31 -6.24 -18.15
C ASP A 623 18.97 -6.61 -19.48
N LEU A 624 19.28 -5.62 -20.33
CA LEU A 624 20.05 -5.82 -21.56
C LEU A 624 21.44 -6.41 -21.31
N LEU A 625 22.16 -5.93 -20.30
CA LEU A 625 23.48 -6.46 -19.94
C LEU A 625 23.44 -7.96 -19.62
N THR A 626 22.35 -8.49 -19.08
CA THR A 626 22.20 -9.91 -18.79
C THR A 626 22.30 -10.78 -20.05
N TYR A 627 21.87 -10.27 -21.21
CA TYR A 627 21.97 -10.96 -22.50
C TYR A 627 23.42 -10.99 -23.04
N GLY A 628 24.31 -10.20 -22.52
CA GLY A 628 25.76 -10.31 -22.75
C GLY A 628 26.43 -11.42 -21.94
N GLY A 629 25.75 -11.94 -20.91
CA GLY A 629 26.20 -13.00 -20.01
C GLY A 629 25.65 -14.39 -20.36
N THR A 630 25.74 -15.30 -19.38
CA THR A 630 25.28 -16.68 -19.51
C THR A 630 23.84 -16.92 -19.08
N ASN A 631 23.29 -16.03 -18.23
CA ASN A 631 21.96 -16.15 -17.65
C ASN A 631 21.15 -14.87 -17.97
N PRO A 632 20.54 -14.79 -19.15
CA PRO A 632 19.73 -13.62 -19.52
C PRO A 632 18.46 -13.55 -18.68
N ALA A 633 18.03 -12.31 -18.37
CA ALA A 633 16.77 -12.07 -17.67
C ALA A 633 15.60 -12.69 -18.46
N GLY A 634 14.68 -13.35 -17.73
CA GLY A 634 13.43 -13.89 -18.31
C GLY A 634 13.58 -15.17 -19.14
N SER A 635 14.77 -15.64 -19.46
CA SER A 635 14.94 -16.96 -20.08
C SER A 635 15.03 -18.02 -18.98
N GLY A 636 14.02 -18.88 -18.87
CA GLY A 636 14.06 -20.03 -17.96
C GLY A 636 15.12 -21.08 -18.31
N GLY A 637 16.12 -20.72 -19.15
CA GLY A 637 17.16 -21.62 -19.59
C GLY A 637 18.07 -21.05 -20.68
N ASP A 638 19.05 -21.82 -21.11
CA ASP A 638 19.95 -21.46 -22.21
C ASP A 638 19.17 -21.30 -23.54
N LEU A 639 19.24 -20.10 -24.13
CA LEU A 639 18.66 -19.81 -25.44
C LEU A 639 19.37 -20.55 -26.59
N GLY A 640 20.26 -21.48 -26.28
CA GLY A 640 20.98 -22.28 -27.25
C GLY A 640 21.81 -21.45 -28.25
N PRO A 641 21.82 -21.81 -29.55
CA PRO A 641 22.57 -21.04 -30.56
C PRO A 641 22.16 -19.59 -30.70
N ALA A 642 20.86 -19.28 -30.53
CA ALA A 642 20.37 -17.89 -30.55
C ALA A 642 20.95 -17.07 -29.40
N GLY A 643 21.06 -17.62 -28.20
CA GLY A 643 21.68 -16.95 -27.06
C GLY A 643 23.15 -16.57 -27.29
N GLN A 644 23.90 -17.43 -28.01
CA GLN A 644 25.30 -17.11 -28.37
C GLN A 644 25.37 -15.91 -29.33
N GLN A 645 24.47 -15.86 -30.30
CA GLN A 645 24.41 -14.73 -31.24
C GLN A 645 24.06 -13.43 -30.51
N LEU A 646 23.04 -13.46 -29.60
CA LEU A 646 22.66 -12.30 -28.81
C LEU A 646 23.82 -11.79 -27.95
N ARG A 647 24.54 -12.69 -27.27
CA ARG A 647 25.76 -12.32 -26.50
C ARG A 647 26.80 -11.58 -27.34
N GLN A 648 27.04 -12.06 -28.56
CA GLN A 648 28.01 -11.42 -29.46
C GLN A 648 27.56 -10.01 -29.85
N ILE A 649 26.29 -9.83 -30.22
CA ILE A 649 25.71 -8.54 -30.57
C ILE A 649 25.81 -7.55 -29.41
N VAL A 650 25.38 -7.98 -28.21
CA VAL A 650 25.43 -7.13 -27.00
C VAL A 650 26.89 -6.75 -26.66
N LYS A 651 27.82 -7.69 -26.67
CA LYS A 651 29.23 -7.43 -26.41
C LYS A 651 29.82 -6.46 -27.43
N GLN A 652 29.48 -6.63 -28.72
CA GLN A 652 29.95 -5.71 -29.76
C GLN A 652 29.39 -4.29 -29.56
N LEU A 653 28.12 -4.16 -29.19
CA LEU A 653 27.53 -2.86 -28.85
C LEU A 653 28.24 -2.21 -27.66
N LEU A 654 28.55 -2.97 -26.61
CA LEU A 654 29.25 -2.46 -25.44
C LEU A 654 30.70 -2.08 -25.74
N LEU A 655 31.41 -2.77 -26.63
CA LEU A 655 32.74 -2.37 -27.06
C LEU A 655 32.74 -1.03 -27.80
N THR A 656 31.64 -0.68 -28.48
CA THR A 656 31.52 0.57 -29.24
C THR A 656 30.97 1.73 -28.43
N GLN A 657 30.05 1.47 -27.51
CA GLN A 657 29.32 2.52 -26.78
C GLN A 657 29.48 2.44 -25.24
N GLY A 658 30.17 1.44 -24.71
CA GLY A 658 30.33 1.22 -23.29
C GLY A 658 31.08 2.33 -22.56
N GLU A 659 32.02 3.00 -23.22
CA GLU A 659 32.72 4.16 -22.64
C GLU A 659 31.74 5.30 -22.33
N ALA A 660 30.83 5.59 -23.27
CA ALA A 660 29.78 6.60 -23.06
C ALA A 660 28.81 6.20 -21.92
N LEU A 661 28.41 4.92 -21.84
CA LEU A 661 27.58 4.40 -20.79
C LEU A 661 28.23 4.53 -19.41
N VAL A 662 29.50 4.10 -19.27
CA VAL A 662 30.24 4.18 -18.00
C VAL A 662 30.40 5.62 -17.56
N LYS A 663 30.79 6.51 -18.51
CA LYS A 663 30.92 7.93 -18.24
C LYS A 663 29.63 8.56 -17.76
N GLN A 664 28.51 8.31 -18.46
CA GLN A 664 27.21 8.92 -18.11
C GLN A 664 26.66 8.37 -16.79
N THR A 665 26.82 7.07 -16.54
CA THR A 665 26.38 6.45 -15.29
C THR A 665 27.18 6.96 -14.09
N LEU A 666 28.52 7.04 -14.19
CA LEU A 666 29.38 7.59 -13.12
C LEU A 666 29.07 9.07 -12.87
N ALA A 667 28.93 9.86 -13.93
CA ALA A 667 28.60 11.29 -13.82
C ALA A 667 27.21 11.45 -13.13
N GLY A 668 26.23 10.64 -13.52
CA GLY A 668 24.92 10.61 -12.90
C GLY A 668 24.98 10.30 -11.40
N MET A 669 25.66 9.23 -11.02
CA MET A 669 25.84 8.85 -9.62
C MET A 669 26.58 9.91 -8.79
N MET A 670 27.53 10.64 -9.39
CA MET A 670 28.27 11.69 -8.71
C MET A 670 27.50 13.02 -8.60
N ILE A 671 26.62 13.34 -9.56
CA ILE A 671 26.09 14.69 -9.70
C ILE A 671 24.56 14.72 -9.77
N THR A 672 23.95 14.03 -10.74
CA THR A 672 22.55 14.29 -11.16
C THR A 672 21.55 13.25 -10.67
N PHE A 673 21.92 11.99 -10.47
CA PHE A 673 20.94 10.95 -10.14
C PHE A 673 20.27 11.20 -8.78
N PRO A 674 18.95 11.03 -8.69
CA PRO A 674 18.26 10.84 -7.43
C PRO A 674 18.86 9.66 -6.64
N ARG A 675 18.79 9.71 -5.31
CA ARG A 675 19.39 8.67 -4.42
C ARG A 675 18.87 7.27 -4.72
N ASP A 676 17.59 7.16 -5.06
CA ASP A 676 16.92 5.89 -5.34
C ASP A 676 17.46 5.20 -6.60
N CYS A 677 18.04 5.98 -7.56
CA CYS A 677 18.67 5.44 -8.76
C CYS A 677 20.11 4.93 -8.55
N PHE A 678 20.71 5.12 -7.36
CA PHE A 678 22.10 4.72 -7.11
C PHE A 678 22.31 3.21 -7.11
N ALA A 679 21.35 2.46 -6.61
CA ALA A 679 21.39 1.00 -6.63
C ALA A 679 21.42 0.46 -8.06
N ASP A 680 20.60 1.03 -8.94
CA ASP A 680 20.51 0.63 -10.34
C ASP A 680 21.72 1.09 -11.13
N GLY A 681 22.17 2.33 -10.96
CA GLY A 681 23.41 2.83 -11.60
C GLY A 681 24.64 2.00 -11.24
N SER A 682 24.81 1.67 -9.96
CA SER A 682 25.89 0.77 -9.52
C SER A 682 25.73 -0.66 -10.02
N GLY A 683 24.48 -1.12 -10.25
CA GLY A 683 24.18 -2.40 -10.87
C GLY A 683 24.58 -2.45 -12.35
N VAL A 684 24.34 -1.37 -13.10
CA VAL A 684 24.81 -1.23 -14.48
C VAL A 684 26.34 -1.31 -14.55
N LEU A 685 27.05 -0.57 -13.70
CA LEU A 685 28.53 -0.61 -13.65
C LEU A 685 29.04 -2.01 -13.28
N LEU A 686 28.40 -2.70 -12.35
CA LEU A 686 28.72 -4.08 -12.01
C LEU A 686 28.59 -4.99 -13.23
N GLY A 687 27.47 -4.94 -13.96
CA GLY A 687 27.24 -5.72 -15.18
C GLY A 687 28.29 -5.43 -16.26
N MET A 688 28.73 -4.17 -16.40
CA MET A 688 29.83 -3.80 -17.30
C MET A 688 31.17 -4.46 -16.90
N PHE A 689 31.49 -4.48 -15.60
CA PHE A 689 32.69 -5.18 -15.10
C PHE A 689 32.61 -6.71 -15.25
N GLU A 690 31.43 -7.30 -15.15
CA GLU A 690 31.22 -8.73 -15.37
C GLU A 690 31.40 -9.13 -16.83
N LEU A 691 30.99 -8.27 -17.77
CA LEU A 691 31.05 -8.54 -19.21
C LEU A 691 32.39 -8.14 -19.87
N LEU A 692 32.94 -6.99 -19.51
CA LEU A 692 34.12 -6.34 -20.12
C LEU A 692 35.01 -5.74 -19.03
N PRO A 693 35.67 -6.57 -18.19
CA PRO A 693 36.39 -6.09 -17.00
C PRO A 693 37.54 -5.14 -17.29
N ALA A 694 38.36 -5.43 -18.33
CA ALA A 694 39.54 -4.64 -18.66
C ALA A 694 39.19 -3.29 -19.33
N GLU A 695 38.23 -3.32 -20.23
CA GLU A 695 37.72 -2.15 -20.95
C GLU A 695 37.01 -1.22 -19.95
N THR A 696 36.14 -1.77 -19.09
CA THR A 696 35.41 -1.01 -18.09
C THR A 696 36.36 -0.32 -17.10
N ALA A 697 37.41 -1.00 -16.64
CA ALA A 697 38.41 -0.40 -15.78
C ALA A 697 39.13 0.78 -16.47
N THR A 698 39.40 0.67 -17.76
CA THR A 698 40.01 1.73 -18.56
C THR A 698 39.04 2.92 -18.71
N TRP A 699 37.75 2.66 -18.96
CA TRP A 699 36.74 3.71 -19.09
C TRP A 699 36.48 4.44 -17.77
N VAL A 700 36.47 3.72 -16.65
CA VAL A 700 36.40 4.31 -15.32
C VAL A 700 37.61 5.20 -15.04
N ASP A 701 38.82 4.75 -15.37
CA ASP A 701 40.05 5.55 -15.22
C ASP A 701 39.94 6.88 -16.01
N ARG A 702 39.61 6.81 -17.30
CA ARG A 702 39.41 8.00 -18.10
C ARG A 702 38.35 8.94 -17.54
N THR A 703 37.20 8.40 -17.11
CA THR A 703 36.09 9.21 -16.58
C THR A 703 36.50 9.92 -15.29
N VAL A 704 37.17 9.22 -14.37
CA VAL A 704 37.63 9.81 -13.10
C VAL A 704 38.64 10.91 -13.30
N ARG A 705 39.57 10.75 -14.30
CA ARG A 705 40.57 11.77 -14.66
C ARG A 705 40.00 12.97 -15.43
N MET A 706 38.79 12.85 -16.01
CA MET A 706 38.09 13.97 -16.67
C MET A 706 37.32 14.86 -15.67
N LEU A 707 37.26 14.51 -14.40
CA LEU A 707 36.60 15.32 -13.40
C LEU A 707 37.28 16.70 -13.25
N PRO A 708 36.51 17.75 -12.85
CA PRO A 708 37.07 19.10 -12.74
C PRO A 708 38.33 19.16 -11.87
N GLN A 709 39.32 19.94 -12.29
CA GLN A 709 40.57 20.10 -11.56
C GLN A 709 40.31 20.60 -10.13
N GLY A 710 40.94 19.93 -9.14
CA GLY A 710 40.77 20.27 -7.73
C GLY A 710 39.65 19.50 -7.02
N THR A 711 38.81 18.72 -7.73
CA THR A 711 37.75 17.91 -7.08
C THR A 711 38.29 16.57 -6.59
N ILE A 712 39.18 15.95 -7.34
CA ILE A 712 39.87 14.69 -7.01
C ILE A 712 41.35 14.86 -7.29
N THR A 713 42.17 14.45 -6.31
CA THR A 713 43.63 14.43 -6.49
C THR A 713 44.03 13.24 -7.36
N PRO A 714 45.12 13.34 -8.12
CA PRO A 714 45.64 12.20 -8.86
C PRO A 714 45.91 10.97 -7.99
N ALA A 715 46.36 11.20 -6.74
CA ALA A 715 46.59 10.13 -5.77
C ALA A 715 45.30 9.43 -5.30
N GLU A 716 44.16 10.14 -5.24
CA GLU A 716 42.85 9.53 -4.91
C GLU A 716 42.33 8.67 -6.08
N ALA A 717 42.48 9.18 -7.33
CA ALA A 717 42.19 8.44 -8.54
C ALA A 717 43.01 7.15 -8.63
N ASP A 718 44.33 7.28 -8.48
CA ASP A 718 45.26 6.13 -8.53
C ASP A 718 44.94 5.08 -7.45
N ARG A 719 44.53 5.51 -6.26
CA ARG A 719 44.13 4.64 -5.16
C ARG A 719 42.86 3.86 -5.48
N LEU A 720 41.84 4.52 -6.05
CA LEU A 720 40.59 3.87 -6.50
C LEU A 720 40.91 2.80 -7.55
N LEU A 721 41.69 3.17 -8.57
CA LEU A 721 42.02 2.30 -9.69
C LEU A 721 42.89 1.11 -9.27
N ALA A 722 43.81 1.30 -8.33
CA ALA A 722 44.59 0.20 -7.72
C ALA A 722 43.65 -0.80 -7.05
N LYS A 723 42.71 -0.33 -6.20
CA LYS A 723 41.72 -1.19 -5.53
C LYS A 723 40.83 -1.94 -6.54
N ILE A 724 40.39 -1.29 -7.63
CA ILE A 724 39.59 -1.95 -8.68
C ILE A 724 40.43 -3.05 -9.36
N ARG A 725 41.71 -2.77 -9.71
CA ARG A 725 42.62 -3.77 -10.33
C ARG A 725 42.87 -4.95 -9.39
N ASP A 726 43.10 -4.70 -8.11
CA ASP A 726 43.29 -5.76 -7.08
C ASP A 726 42.06 -6.68 -7.01
N LYS A 727 40.82 -6.10 -7.03
CA LYS A 727 39.59 -6.88 -7.01
C LYS A 727 39.37 -7.66 -8.31
N LEU A 728 39.74 -7.06 -9.48
CA LEU A 728 39.67 -7.80 -10.75
C LEU A 728 40.68 -8.95 -10.81
N HIS A 729 41.90 -8.79 -10.27
CA HIS A 729 42.86 -9.89 -10.15
C HIS A 729 42.34 -10.98 -9.19
N ALA A 730 41.78 -10.61 -8.08
CA ALA A 730 41.20 -11.55 -7.14
C ALA A 730 39.95 -12.28 -7.69
N SER A 731 39.22 -11.67 -8.61
CA SER A 731 38.03 -12.25 -9.23
C SER A 731 38.33 -13.49 -10.10
N ALA A 732 39.56 -13.65 -10.58
CA ALA A 732 40.00 -14.85 -11.27
C ALA A 732 39.97 -16.11 -10.38
N ALA A 733 40.13 -15.93 -9.06
CA ALA A 733 40.05 -17.01 -8.08
C ALA A 733 38.63 -17.13 -7.44
N ASP A 734 37.95 -16.01 -7.26
CA ASP A 734 36.59 -15.95 -6.68
C ASP A 734 35.75 -14.85 -7.36
N PRO A 735 34.75 -15.23 -8.18
CA PRO A 735 33.86 -14.29 -8.88
C PRO A 735 33.14 -13.30 -7.96
N ALA A 736 32.98 -13.60 -6.67
CA ALA A 736 32.33 -12.70 -5.70
C ALA A 736 33.12 -11.38 -5.52
N ASN A 737 34.43 -11.36 -5.85
CA ASN A 737 35.25 -10.14 -5.75
C ASN A 737 34.81 -9.04 -6.74
N VAL A 738 34.21 -9.36 -7.87
CA VAL A 738 33.65 -8.36 -8.78
C VAL A 738 32.55 -7.54 -8.10
N ARG A 739 31.73 -8.18 -7.27
CA ARG A 739 30.67 -7.48 -6.50
C ARG A 739 31.23 -6.44 -5.53
N GLN A 740 32.46 -6.64 -5.03
CA GLN A 740 33.10 -5.66 -4.15
C GLN A 740 33.49 -4.37 -4.92
N ILE A 741 33.67 -4.43 -6.23
CA ILE A 741 33.89 -3.24 -7.07
C ILE A 741 32.68 -2.31 -7.03
N ARG A 742 31.48 -2.88 -6.99
CA ARG A 742 30.24 -2.10 -6.83
C ARG A 742 30.27 -1.24 -5.55
N VAL A 743 30.68 -1.83 -4.44
CA VAL A 743 30.80 -1.12 -3.16
C VAL A 743 31.86 -0.01 -3.24
N LEU A 744 33.04 -0.30 -3.85
CA LEU A 744 34.08 0.72 -4.04
C LEU A 744 33.58 1.92 -4.86
N LEU A 745 32.82 1.67 -5.93
CA LEU A 745 32.28 2.74 -6.76
C LEU A 745 31.18 3.53 -6.03
N GLN A 746 30.32 2.85 -5.26
CA GLN A 746 29.33 3.51 -4.43
C GLN A 746 29.96 4.40 -3.36
N ASP A 747 31.00 3.92 -2.67
CA ASP A 747 31.73 4.68 -1.65
C ASP A 747 32.41 5.91 -2.28
N PHE A 748 33.03 5.72 -3.44
CA PHE A 748 33.71 6.80 -4.16
C PHE A 748 32.70 7.88 -4.61
N THR A 749 31.62 7.50 -5.28
CA THR A 749 30.59 8.42 -5.77
C THR A 749 29.88 9.14 -4.64
N ASN A 750 29.56 8.43 -3.53
CA ASN A 750 28.99 9.02 -2.32
C ASN A 750 29.96 10.03 -1.67
N THR A 751 31.24 9.70 -1.61
CA THR A 751 32.25 10.61 -1.05
C THR A 751 32.40 11.87 -1.89
N TYR A 752 32.42 11.73 -3.23
CA TYR A 752 32.44 12.85 -4.15
C TYR A 752 31.22 13.76 -3.96
N ARG A 753 30.03 13.15 -3.93
CA ARG A 753 28.75 13.86 -3.75
C ARG A 753 28.68 14.63 -2.44
N ARG A 754 29.10 14.03 -1.32
CA ARG A 754 29.17 14.70 -0.01
C ARG A 754 30.10 15.92 -0.02
N ARG A 755 31.21 15.86 -0.77
CA ARG A 755 32.17 16.96 -0.84
C ARG A 755 31.69 18.12 -1.71
N TYR A 756 31.03 17.84 -2.85
CA TYR A 756 30.83 18.85 -3.89
C TYR A 756 29.38 19.13 -4.26
N VAL A 757 28.45 18.24 -3.95
CA VAL A 757 27.01 18.37 -4.29
C VAL A 757 26.14 18.50 -3.03
N ALA A 758 26.31 17.62 -2.05
CA ALA A 758 25.51 17.59 -0.84
C ALA A 758 25.59 18.84 0.08
N PRO A 759 26.69 19.65 0.10
CA PRO A 759 26.65 20.88 0.86
C PRO A 759 25.56 21.87 0.39
N ARG A 760 25.18 21.79 -0.90
CA ARG A 760 24.09 22.62 -1.45
C ARG A 760 22.72 22.01 -1.18
N ASP A 761 22.57 20.71 -1.34
CA ASP A 761 21.32 19.99 -1.07
C ASP A 761 20.98 19.95 0.44
N GLY A 762 22.00 19.78 1.30
CA GLY A 762 21.80 19.73 2.76
C GLY A 762 21.36 21.07 3.35
N LEU A 763 21.87 22.18 2.84
CA LEU A 763 21.45 23.52 3.25
C LEU A 763 20.03 23.83 2.77
N GLY A 764 19.66 23.43 1.56
CA GLY A 764 18.31 23.59 1.02
C GLY A 764 17.26 22.77 1.79
N GLN A 765 17.60 21.55 2.22
CA GLN A 765 16.71 20.72 3.05
C GLN A 765 16.59 21.24 4.49
N LEU A 766 17.66 21.79 5.06
CA LEU A 766 17.62 22.42 6.38
C LEU A 766 16.85 23.76 6.35
N GLU A 767 16.96 24.53 5.27
CA GLU A 767 16.15 25.74 5.07
C GLU A 767 14.67 25.38 4.82
N ALA A 768 14.36 24.40 4.00
CA ALA A 768 13.00 23.91 3.78
C ALA A 768 12.38 23.34 5.06
N ALA A 769 13.15 22.59 5.87
CA ALA A 769 12.71 22.11 7.18
C ALA A 769 12.46 23.24 8.17
N ARG A 770 13.28 24.31 8.16
CA ARG A 770 13.03 25.51 8.98
C ARG A 770 11.77 26.26 8.56
N PHE A 771 11.50 26.36 7.25
CA PHE A 771 10.26 27.00 6.74
C PHE A 771 8.98 26.21 7.09
N HIS A 772 9.06 24.90 7.31
CA HIS A 772 7.91 24.10 7.75
C HIS A 772 7.64 24.19 9.26
N PHE A 773 8.57 24.69 10.07
CA PHE A 773 8.39 24.87 11.51
C PHE A 773 7.95 26.29 11.91
N GLU A 774 7.88 27.23 10.99
CA GLU A 774 7.45 28.63 11.23
C GLU A 774 6.11 28.99 10.53
N GLY A 775 5.33 27.98 10.04
CA GLY A 775 4.03 28.19 9.39
C GLY A 775 2.89 27.51 10.10
#